data_c5a691b79580da36dbee0964d7da1009
#
_entry.id   c5a691b79580da36dbee0964d7da1009
#
_cell.length_a   1.000
_cell.length_b   1.000
_cell.length_c   1.000
_cell.angle_alpha   90.00
_cell.angle_beta   90.00
_cell.angle_gamma   90.00
#
_symmetry.space_group_name_H-M   'P 1'
#
loop_
_entity.id
_entity.type
_entity.pdbx_description
1 polymer ?
#
loop_
_entity_poly.entity_id
_entity_poly.type
_entity_poly.pdbx_seq_one_letter_code
_entity_poly.pdbx_strand_id
1 'polypeptide(L)'
;MAADGSVWVTSPEGDVVYRINLANASLVQTIPVGSGPSAITASGSDIWVANTLDGTVSRISAAASKVVQIVPVGTEPTGITSGGGAIWVANAAASTMSVLSPVSGKLTSTIPLSSAPFGVVFGAGSVWVTSPAGNSVTRVDPRSGQLDQQIPTGAGPAAITFGLGSVWVANKLDSTVSRIDPGTGAVSATIPVGDGPDALAIASGSVWAADRLASSVTRINARSGSPSPPVPVGAGPVALAAAGRSGVWVAARSAPSSRPAGGTLRVASVSPPTSIDPALIYPWMPATFSDVAYDTLVAFEKTGGSSGLQLVPDLALTMPTVTAGGIVYTFTLRPGLRYSTGRPVRPQDFRYALERVLDLNPAAASFLEGIAGASACEPGKLCDLTRGVLVNDSADTITFRLSAPDPDFLDKLAFEFTAPVPAYIPARDAGQEAVPSVGPYMITRYIPGRQVVFARNRYFREWSAAAQPAGSPDRIVWTFGASTSQETTEIEAGQADWTNDPLPGAAGLIARFPSRVHISPLPDIVFTAFNTRVAPFNDPRVRRAFSLAADRSRFVAALGGPALATPTCQIVPPGIPGHRPYCPFTADPGPSGSWVGPDLAAARKLVAASRTSGMRVTVWSDDAPPDGAAAAFTVSVLRELGYRAALHITTHEALIRAATDSRRRIQATDGNWLADYPSASDFLDVFFRCSGFRLGDPAATRNGAFYCNPAADHLMSLADSQQASDPARAAATWAAADQAVTLDAPWVTLVNPNNVDFLSARVTNYQYNLFLGVLLDQLQIHPHPSSSRPRATVP
;
A
#
# COMPACT_ATOMS: atom_id res chain seq x y z
N MET A 1 -19.94 -0.72 -16.11
CA MET A 1 -20.47 -1.95 -16.78
C MET A 1 -21.84 -1.66 -17.36
N ALA A 2 -22.18 -2.22 -18.51
CA ALA A 2 -23.53 -2.10 -19.10
C ALA A 2 -24.28 -3.45 -18.99
N ALA A 3 -25.45 -3.43 -18.39
CA ALA A 3 -26.32 -4.61 -18.24
C ALA A 3 -27.77 -4.15 -18.05
N ASP A 4 -28.73 -4.97 -18.47
CA ASP A 4 -30.18 -4.78 -18.24
C ASP A 4 -30.69 -3.37 -18.64
N GLY A 5 -30.25 -2.88 -19.82
CA GLY A 5 -30.62 -1.54 -20.31
C GLY A 5 -30.08 -0.37 -19.47
N SER A 6 -29.20 -0.63 -18.55
CA SER A 6 -28.57 0.35 -17.67
C SER A 6 -27.03 0.29 -17.73
N VAL A 7 -26.41 1.41 -17.41
CA VAL A 7 -24.98 1.48 -17.06
C VAL A 7 -24.90 1.50 -15.54
N TRP A 8 -24.08 0.60 -15.01
CA TRP A 8 -23.81 0.51 -13.57
C TRP A 8 -22.42 1.01 -13.30
N VAL A 9 -22.28 1.99 -12.42
CA VAL A 9 -21.03 2.68 -12.12
C VAL A 9 -20.78 2.63 -10.62
N THR A 10 -19.64 2.07 -10.22
CA THR A 10 -19.16 2.13 -8.84
C THR A 10 -18.66 3.52 -8.53
N SER A 11 -18.93 4.00 -7.32
CA SER A 11 -18.37 5.23 -6.75
C SER A 11 -17.65 4.85 -5.46
N PRO A 12 -16.34 4.64 -5.51
CA PRO A 12 -15.56 4.28 -4.32
C PRO A 12 -15.67 5.29 -3.18
N GLU A 13 -15.76 6.56 -3.55
CA GLU A 13 -15.82 7.69 -2.62
C GLU A 13 -17.18 7.85 -1.93
N GLY A 14 -18.22 7.37 -2.58
CA GLY A 14 -19.60 7.50 -2.07
C GLY A 14 -20.17 6.21 -1.47
N ASP A 15 -19.41 5.12 -1.51
CA ASP A 15 -19.86 3.78 -1.09
C ASP A 15 -21.18 3.36 -1.77
N VAL A 16 -21.32 3.73 -3.05
CA VAL A 16 -22.55 3.51 -3.82
C VAL A 16 -22.28 2.97 -5.21
N VAL A 17 -23.32 2.38 -5.77
CA VAL A 17 -23.41 2.08 -7.20
C VAL A 17 -24.52 2.95 -7.81
N TYR A 18 -24.17 3.68 -8.87
CA TYR A 18 -25.14 4.41 -9.67
C TYR A 18 -25.69 3.52 -10.77
N ARG A 19 -27.02 3.45 -10.86
CA ARG A 19 -27.73 2.88 -12.00
C ARG A 19 -28.18 3.99 -12.93
N ILE A 20 -27.69 4.01 -14.17
CA ILE A 20 -27.94 5.04 -15.19
C ILE A 20 -28.66 4.41 -16.36
N ASN A 21 -29.72 5.03 -16.82
CA ASN A 21 -30.45 4.55 -18.01
C ASN A 21 -29.57 4.70 -19.27
N LEU A 22 -29.39 3.59 -19.99
CA LEU A 22 -28.51 3.56 -21.18
C LEU A 22 -29.02 4.42 -22.34
N ALA A 23 -30.36 4.61 -22.45
CA ALA A 23 -30.95 5.29 -23.58
C ALA A 23 -30.94 6.84 -23.45
N ASN A 24 -31.07 7.36 -22.24
CA ASN A 24 -31.21 8.80 -22.00
C ASN A 24 -30.20 9.40 -20.99
N ALA A 25 -29.25 8.57 -20.53
CA ALA A 25 -28.23 8.95 -19.55
C ALA A 25 -28.78 9.52 -18.22
N SER A 26 -30.06 9.27 -17.87
CA SER A 26 -30.60 9.70 -16.60
C SER A 26 -30.23 8.76 -15.46
N LEU A 27 -29.93 9.33 -14.29
CA LEU A 27 -29.76 8.54 -13.07
C LEU A 27 -31.10 7.87 -12.70
N VAL A 28 -31.09 6.54 -12.63
CA VAL A 28 -32.27 5.75 -12.24
C VAL A 28 -32.30 5.61 -10.72
N GLN A 29 -31.16 5.25 -10.13
CA GLN A 29 -31.03 5.02 -8.68
C GLN A 29 -29.58 5.07 -8.21
N THR A 30 -29.41 5.48 -6.94
CA THR A 30 -28.19 5.34 -6.15
C THR A 30 -28.39 4.21 -5.16
N ILE A 31 -27.49 3.23 -5.15
CA ILE A 31 -27.61 2.01 -4.34
C ILE A 31 -26.42 1.95 -3.39
N PRO A 32 -26.63 2.09 -2.06
CA PRO A 32 -25.56 1.89 -1.09
C PRO A 32 -25.02 0.46 -1.13
N VAL A 33 -23.69 0.32 -1.06
CA VAL A 33 -22.95 -0.96 -1.03
C VAL A 33 -21.93 -0.94 0.11
N GLY A 34 -20.97 -1.83 0.12
CA GLY A 34 -19.86 -1.77 1.07
C GLY A 34 -18.82 -0.71 0.70
N SER A 35 -17.85 -0.47 1.58
CA SER A 35 -16.88 0.63 1.43
C SER A 35 -15.89 0.40 0.30
N GLY A 36 -15.62 1.46 -0.47
CA GLY A 36 -14.68 1.46 -1.57
C GLY A 36 -15.07 0.54 -2.74
N PRO A 37 -16.29 0.61 -3.30
CA PRO A 37 -16.67 -0.26 -4.41
C PRO A 37 -15.82 0.05 -5.65
N SER A 38 -14.99 -0.91 -6.09
CA SER A 38 -14.00 -0.72 -7.17
C SER A 38 -14.41 -1.39 -8.48
N ALA A 39 -14.81 -2.65 -8.42
CA ALA A 39 -15.09 -3.46 -9.61
C ALA A 39 -16.52 -4.03 -9.59
N ILE A 40 -17.07 -4.25 -10.79
CA ILE A 40 -18.47 -4.63 -10.95
C ILE A 40 -18.66 -5.60 -12.11
N THR A 41 -19.45 -6.65 -11.90
CA THR A 41 -19.82 -7.63 -12.93
C THR A 41 -21.29 -8.02 -12.83
N ALA A 42 -21.85 -8.57 -13.91
CA ALA A 42 -23.19 -9.11 -13.93
C ALA A 42 -23.15 -10.63 -13.99
N SER A 43 -24.07 -11.28 -13.29
CA SER A 43 -24.30 -12.73 -13.42
C SER A 43 -25.79 -13.04 -13.27
N GLY A 44 -26.39 -13.54 -14.34
CA GLY A 44 -27.84 -13.70 -14.41
C GLY A 44 -28.57 -12.34 -14.27
N SER A 45 -29.47 -12.25 -13.31
CA SER A 45 -30.23 -11.03 -12.97
C SER A 45 -29.57 -10.19 -11.87
N ASP A 46 -28.38 -10.55 -11.41
CA ASP A 46 -27.74 -9.90 -10.29
C ASP A 46 -26.46 -9.17 -10.72
N ILE A 47 -26.19 -8.10 -10.03
CA ILE A 47 -24.98 -7.30 -10.15
C ILE A 47 -24.10 -7.57 -8.93
N TRP A 48 -22.83 -7.83 -9.15
CA TRP A 48 -21.87 -8.16 -8.11
C TRP A 48 -20.80 -7.07 -8.05
N VAL A 49 -20.53 -6.57 -6.88
CA VAL A 49 -19.65 -5.41 -6.63
C VAL A 49 -18.58 -5.78 -5.63
N ALA A 50 -17.33 -5.63 -5.99
CA ALA A 50 -16.21 -5.78 -5.08
C ALA A 50 -16.04 -4.49 -4.26
N ASN A 51 -16.09 -4.61 -2.92
CA ASN A 51 -15.91 -3.51 -1.97
C ASN A 51 -14.51 -3.62 -1.39
N THR A 52 -13.60 -2.85 -1.95
CA THR A 52 -12.15 -2.99 -1.72
C THR A 52 -11.77 -2.78 -0.26
N LEU A 53 -12.36 -1.76 0.39
CA LEU A 53 -12.00 -1.40 1.77
C LEU A 53 -12.61 -2.34 2.82
N ASP A 54 -13.78 -2.93 2.52
CA ASP A 54 -14.45 -3.86 3.45
C ASP A 54 -13.99 -5.31 3.32
N GLY A 55 -13.26 -5.68 2.28
CA GLY A 55 -12.96 -7.08 1.98
C GLY A 55 -14.20 -7.91 1.68
N THR A 56 -15.25 -7.29 1.08
CA THR A 56 -16.53 -7.94 0.80
C THR A 56 -16.96 -7.82 -0.66
N VAL A 57 -17.96 -8.60 -1.02
CA VAL A 57 -18.68 -8.47 -2.29
C VAL A 57 -20.15 -8.21 -2.01
N SER A 58 -20.71 -7.14 -2.55
CA SER A 58 -22.14 -6.84 -2.51
C SER A 58 -22.84 -7.48 -3.71
N ARG A 59 -23.90 -8.26 -3.47
CA ARG A 59 -24.83 -8.77 -4.48
C ARG A 59 -26.06 -7.89 -4.56
N ILE A 60 -26.31 -7.29 -5.69
CA ILE A 60 -27.43 -6.39 -5.97
C ILE A 60 -28.43 -7.11 -6.88
N SER A 61 -29.69 -7.16 -6.49
CA SER A 61 -30.76 -7.55 -7.43
C SER A 61 -31.01 -6.41 -8.41
N ALA A 62 -30.75 -6.62 -9.70
CA ALA A 62 -30.97 -5.59 -10.72
C ALA A 62 -32.44 -5.21 -10.84
N ALA A 63 -33.38 -6.15 -10.65
CA ALA A 63 -34.80 -5.90 -10.67
C ALA A 63 -35.28 -5.03 -9.49
N ALA A 64 -34.76 -5.31 -8.28
CA ALA A 64 -35.13 -4.55 -7.08
C ALA A 64 -34.27 -3.31 -6.84
N SER A 65 -33.15 -3.17 -7.57
CA SER A 65 -32.13 -2.12 -7.38
C SER A 65 -31.71 -1.97 -5.92
N LYS A 66 -31.41 -3.07 -5.25
CA LYS A 66 -30.97 -3.08 -3.85
C LYS A 66 -30.00 -4.23 -3.58
N VAL A 67 -29.13 -4.03 -2.59
CA VAL A 67 -28.27 -5.10 -2.08
C VAL A 67 -29.13 -6.19 -1.43
N VAL A 68 -28.92 -7.43 -1.83
CA VAL A 68 -29.62 -8.60 -1.30
C VAL A 68 -28.72 -9.50 -0.49
N GLN A 69 -27.40 -9.34 -0.62
CA GLN A 69 -26.42 -10.12 0.13
C GLN A 69 -25.07 -9.38 0.16
N ILE A 70 -24.33 -9.49 1.27
CA ILE A 70 -22.93 -9.10 1.39
C ILE A 70 -22.15 -10.34 1.77
N VAL A 71 -21.05 -10.59 1.06
CA VAL A 71 -20.25 -11.83 1.19
C VAL A 71 -18.81 -11.45 1.50
N PRO A 72 -18.26 -11.86 2.66
CA PRO A 72 -16.84 -11.72 2.93
C PRO A 72 -16.01 -12.50 1.91
N VAL A 73 -14.91 -11.89 1.44
CA VAL A 73 -13.92 -12.48 0.53
C VAL A 73 -12.51 -12.27 1.10
N GLY A 74 -11.50 -12.12 0.29
CA GLY A 74 -10.17 -11.75 0.81
C GLY A 74 -10.01 -10.24 0.97
N THR A 75 -8.93 -9.83 1.59
CA THR A 75 -8.59 -8.41 1.81
C THR A 75 -8.32 -7.72 0.47
N GLU A 76 -8.90 -6.53 0.31
CA GLU A 76 -8.74 -5.68 -0.86
C GLU A 76 -9.16 -6.34 -2.18
N PRO A 77 -10.46 -6.68 -2.35
CA PRO A 77 -10.97 -7.15 -3.63
C PRO A 77 -10.95 -6.02 -4.66
N THR A 78 -10.11 -6.14 -5.70
CA THR A 78 -9.89 -5.12 -6.75
C THR A 78 -10.54 -5.45 -8.07
N GLY A 79 -10.70 -6.73 -8.39
CA GLY A 79 -11.28 -7.22 -9.64
C GLY A 79 -12.36 -8.25 -9.42
N ILE A 80 -13.40 -8.23 -10.27
CA ILE A 80 -14.49 -9.20 -10.22
C ILE A 80 -14.97 -9.56 -11.62
N THR A 81 -15.18 -10.84 -11.88
CA THR A 81 -15.76 -11.32 -13.14
C THR A 81 -16.70 -12.51 -12.92
N SER A 82 -17.60 -12.71 -13.84
CA SER A 82 -18.49 -13.89 -13.87
C SER A 82 -18.14 -14.79 -15.05
N GLY A 83 -18.11 -16.08 -14.84
CA GLY A 83 -17.88 -17.04 -15.92
C GLY A 83 -17.55 -18.44 -15.39
N GLY A 84 -17.69 -19.47 -16.25
CA GLY A 84 -17.46 -20.86 -15.86
C GLY A 84 -18.39 -21.37 -14.75
N GLY A 85 -19.54 -20.72 -14.54
CA GLY A 85 -20.49 -21.08 -13.47
C GLY A 85 -20.16 -20.48 -12.10
N ALA A 86 -19.21 -19.55 -12.01
CA ALA A 86 -18.77 -18.93 -10.77
C ALA A 86 -18.60 -17.40 -10.89
N ILE A 87 -18.50 -16.74 -9.75
CA ILE A 87 -18.00 -15.35 -9.61
C ILE A 87 -16.58 -15.45 -9.08
N TRP A 88 -15.66 -14.78 -9.75
CA TRP A 88 -14.24 -14.76 -9.46
C TRP A 88 -13.84 -13.38 -8.96
N VAL A 89 -13.18 -13.32 -7.81
CA VAL A 89 -12.81 -12.06 -7.15
C VAL A 89 -11.30 -12.06 -6.89
N ALA A 90 -10.60 -11.09 -7.44
CA ALA A 90 -9.18 -10.87 -7.21
C ALA A 90 -9.00 -10.06 -5.92
N ASN A 91 -8.33 -10.63 -4.91
CA ASN A 91 -8.08 -9.98 -3.62
C ASN A 91 -6.60 -9.58 -3.58
N ALA A 92 -6.31 -8.30 -3.79
CA ALA A 92 -4.96 -7.82 -3.99
C ALA A 92 -4.09 -7.96 -2.74
N ALA A 93 -4.50 -7.40 -1.61
CA ALA A 93 -3.71 -7.48 -0.38
C ALA A 93 -3.61 -8.90 0.18
N ALA A 94 -4.61 -9.75 -0.05
CA ALA A 94 -4.54 -11.14 0.35
C ALA A 94 -3.73 -12.03 -0.61
N SER A 95 -3.33 -11.53 -1.78
CA SER A 95 -2.72 -12.33 -2.85
C SER A 95 -3.49 -13.61 -3.17
N THR A 96 -4.82 -13.52 -3.22
CA THR A 96 -5.71 -14.66 -3.47
C THR A 96 -6.79 -14.34 -4.50
N MET A 97 -7.45 -15.37 -4.98
CA MET A 97 -8.67 -15.25 -5.74
C MET A 97 -9.80 -16.03 -5.04
N SER A 98 -10.88 -15.35 -4.69
CA SER A 98 -12.08 -15.95 -4.11
C SER A 98 -13.03 -16.41 -5.21
N VAL A 99 -13.63 -17.57 -5.02
CA VAL A 99 -14.63 -18.16 -5.93
C VAL A 99 -15.97 -18.24 -5.24
N LEU A 100 -16.99 -17.59 -5.80
CA LEU A 100 -18.33 -17.55 -5.22
C LEU A 100 -19.32 -18.28 -6.12
N SER A 101 -20.28 -18.95 -5.52
CA SER A 101 -21.44 -19.51 -6.24
C SER A 101 -22.41 -18.38 -6.64
N PRO A 102 -22.69 -18.18 -7.93
CA PRO A 102 -23.65 -17.14 -8.35
C PRO A 102 -25.07 -17.43 -7.89
N VAL A 103 -25.40 -18.70 -7.60
CA VAL A 103 -26.75 -19.11 -7.16
C VAL A 103 -26.92 -18.82 -5.67
N SER A 104 -26.04 -19.35 -4.82
CA SER A 104 -26.16 -19.22 -3.35
C SER A 104 -25.49 -17.97 -2.78
N GLY A 105 -24.61 -17.34 -3.52
CA GLY A 105 -23.77 -16.25 -3.06
C GLY A 105 -22.70 -16.66 -2.04
N LYS A 106 -22.45 -17.94 -1.84
CA LYS A 106 -21.47 -18.41 -0.85
C LYS A 106 -20.07 -18.52 -1.46
N LEU A 107 -19.07 -18.24 -0.66
CA LEU A 107 -17.68 -18.55 -0.98
C LEU A 107 -17.53 -20.07 -1.07
N THR A 108 -17.00 -20.55 -2.18
CA THR A 108 -16.80 -21.99 -2.46
C THR A 108 -15.35 -22.41 -2.35
N SER A 109 -14.42 -21.54 -2.71
CA SER A 109 -12.99 -21.79 -2.57
C SER A 109 -12.21 -20.47 -2.59
N THR A 110 -10.96 -20.53 -2.11
CA THR A 110 -9.97 -19.47 -2.22
C THR A 110 -8.70 -20.06 -2.82
N ILE A 111 -8.20 -19.43 -3.88
CA ILE A 111 -7.03 -19.88 -4.64
C ILE A 111 -5.89 -18.93 -4.33
N PRO A 112 -4.76 -19.40 -3.78
CA PRO A 112 -3.59 -18.56 -3.57
C PRO A 112 -2.92 -18.24 -4.92
N LEU A 113 -2.43 -17.00 -5.06
CA LEU A 113 -1.72 -16.52 -6.23
C LEU A 113 -0.27 -16.20 -5.86
N SER A 114 0.63 -16.22 -6.83
CA SER A 114 2.06 -15.97 -6.61
C SER A 114 2.40 -14.49 -6.37
N SER A 115 1.50 -13.59 -6.73
CA SER A 115 1.64 -12.13 -6.54
C SER A 115 0.27 -11.47 -6.48
N ALA A 116 0.23 -10.25 -5.94
CA ALA A 116 -1.00 -9.48 -5.78
C ALA A 116 -1.77 -9.35 -7.10
N PRO A 117 -3.01 -9.86 -7.19
CA PRO A 117 -3.84 -9.74 -8.38
C PRO A 117 -4.50 -8.35 -8.44
N PHE A 118 -4.88 -7.92 -9.65
CA PHE A 118 -5.63 -6.68 -9.83
C PHE A 118 -6.88 -6.90 -10.68
N GLY A 119 -6.75 -7.01 -11.97
CA GLY A 119 -7.85 -7.28 -12.89
C GLY A 119 -8.08 -8.76 -13.10
N VAL A 120 -9.33 -9.15 -13.32
CA VAL A 120 -9.70 -10.54 -13.60
C VAL A 120 -10.75 -10.62 -14.72
N VAL A 121 -10.59 -11.57 -15.63
CA VAL A 121 -11.56 -11.84 -16.69
C VAL A 121 -11.70 -13.35 -16.94
N PHE A 122 -12.91 -13.78 -17.22
CA PHE A 122 -13.18 -15.13 -17.73
C PHE A 122 -13.27 -15.11 -19.27
N GLY A 123 -12.49 -15.96 -19.92
CA GLY A 123 -12.48 -16.04 -21.38
C GLY A 123 -11.78 -17.28 -21.91
N ALA A 124 -12.20 -17.78 -23.07
CA ALA A 124 -11.66 -18.99 -23.69
C ALA A 124 -11.59 -20.21 -22.75
N GLY A 125 -12.55 -20.33 -21.82
CA GLY A 125 -12.62 -21.46 -20.88
C GLY A 125 -11.66 -21.37 -19.70
N SER A 126 -10.93 -20.27 -19.54
CA SER A 126 -9.99 -20.03 -18.42
C SER A 126 -10.30 -18.72 -17.70
N VAL A 127 -9.79 -18.57 -16.49
CA VAL A 127 -9.75 -17.29 -15.77
C VAL A 127 -8.35 -16.68 -15.96
N TRP A 128 -8.30 -15.41 -16.25
CA TRP A 128 -7.07 -14.65 -16.51
C TRP A 128 -6.98 -13.51 -15.49
N VAL A 129 -5.86 -13.44 -14.82
CA VAL A 129 -5.66 -12.51 -13.70
C VAL A 129 -4.40 -11.68 -13.93
N THR A 130 -4.50 -10.37 -13.93
CA THR A 130 -3.33 -9.49 -14.00
C THR A 130 -2.65 -9.37 -12.64
N SER A 131 -1.33 -9.26 -12.67
CA SER A 131 -0.51 -8.93 -11.51
C SER A 131 0.40 -7.76 -11.85
N PRO A 132 0.07 -6.53 -11.41
CA PRO A 132 0.86 -5.34 -11.71
C PRO A 132 2.31 -5.45 -11.23
N ALA A 133 2.52 -5.84 -9.98
CA ALA A 133 3.86 -6.01 -9.42
C ALA A 133 4.65 -7.14 -10.10
N GLY A 134 3.96 -8.14 -10.63
CA GLY A 134 4.57 -9.27 -11.33
C GLY A 134 4.78 -9.03 -12.84
N ASN A 135 4.37 -7.90 -13.40
CA ASN A 135 4.36 -7.63 -14.84
C ASN A 135 3.86 -8.81 -15.68
N SER A 136 2.79 -9.47 -15.22
CA SER A 136 2.33 -10.72 -15.80
C SER A 136 0.81 -10.91 -15.71
N VAL A 137 0.33 -11.86 -16.50
CA VAL A 137 -1.01 -12.40 -16.43
C VAL A 137 -0.92 -13.88 -16.05
N THR A 138 -1.67 -14.30 -15.04
CA THR A 138 -1.79 -15.69 -14.63
C THR A 138 -3.05 -16.30 -15.25
N ARG A 139 -2.89 -17.43 -15.93
CA ARG A 139 -4.01 -18.26 -16.40
C ARG A 139 -4.36 -19.30 -15.35
N VAL A 140 -5.65 -19.42 -15.03
CA VAL A 140 -6.17 -20.35 -14.02
C VAL A 140 -7.25 -21.25 -14.63
N ASP A 141 -7.15 -22.55 -14.38
CA ASP A 141 -8.19 -23.51 -14.75
C ASP A 141 -9.40 -23.35 -13.82
N PRO A 142 -10.60 -23.03 -14.36
CA PRO A 142 -11.76 -22.74 -13.53
C PRO A 142 -12.35 -23.97 -12.83
N ARG A 143 -11.98 -25.17 -13.21
CA ARG A 143 -12.50 -26.42 -12.62
C ARG A 143 -11.66 -26.90 -11.45
N SER A 144 -10.34 -26.87 -11.63
CA SER A 144 -9.37 -27.33 -10.63
C SER A 144 -8.88 -26.24 -9.71
N GLY A 145 -8.96 -24.95 -10.14
CA GLY A 145 -8.31 -23.84 -9.46
C GLY A 145 -6.78 -23.82 -9.59
N GLN A 146 -6.22 -24.66 -10.44
CA GLN A 146 -4.77 -24.71 -10.65
C GLN A 146 -4.29 -23.54 -11.52
N LEU A 147 -3.10 -23.04 -11.19
CA LEU A 147 -2.41 -22.02 -11.98
C LEU A 147 -1.73 -22.73 -13.17
N ASP A 148 -2.26 -22.54 -14.38
CA ASP A 148 -1.77 -23.23 -15.57
C ASP A 148 -0.49 -22.58 -16.12
N GLN A 149 -0.47 -21.25 -16.22
CA GLN A 149 0.60 -20.51 -16.88
C GLN A 149 0.69 -19.08 -16.33
N GLN A 150 1.91 -18.59 -16.18
CA GLN A 150 2.21 -17.19 -15.97
C GLN A 150 2.81 -16.60 -17.25
N ILE A 151 2.23 -15.52 -17.74
CA ILE A 151 2.54 -14.92 -19.05
C ILE A 151 3.10 -13.53 -18.80
N PRO A 152 4.39 -13.27 -19.10
CA PRO A 152 4.96 -11.94 -19.03
C PRO A 152 4.24 -10.98 -20.00
N THR A 153 3.96 -9.77 -19.53
CA THR A 153 3.36 -8.68 -20.32
C THR A 153 4.22 -7.42 -20.24
N GLY A 154 3.69 -6.27 -20.60
CA GLY A 154 4.35 -4.99 -20.31
C GLY A 154 4.26 -4.63 -18.82
N ALA A 155 4.89 -3.53 -18.41
CA ALA A 155 4.96 -3.10 -17.03
C ALA A 155 3.61 -2.59 -16.48
N GLY A 156 3.29 -3.00 -15.26
CA GLY A 156 2.07 -2.60 -14.57
C GLY A 156 0.77 -3.06 -15.25
N PRO A 157 0.58 -4.36 -15.57
CA PRO A 157 -0.67 -4.83 -16.18
C PRO A 157 -1.83 -4.62 -15.21
N ALA A 158 -2.74 -3.73 -15.55
CA ALA A 158 -3.90 -3.36 -14.72
C ALA A 158 -5.19 -3.98 -15.28
N ALA A 159 -5.88 -3.28 -16.18
CA ALA A 159 -7.12 -3.78 -16.75
C ALA A 159 -6.91 -4.94 -17.71
N ILE A 160 -7.87 -5.87 -17.70
CA ILE A 160 -7.88 -7.03 -18.60
C ILE A 160 -9.28 -7.25 -19.15
N THR A 161 -9.38 -7.61 -20.41
CA THR A 161 -10.65 -7.99 -21.04
C THR A 161 -10.47 -9.12 -22.04
N PHE A 162 -11.52 -9.89 -22.29
CA PHE A 162 -11.54 -10.94 -23.29
C PHE A 162 -12.58 -10.67 -24.36
N GLY A 163 -12.19 -10.81 -25.60
CA GLY A 163 -13.07 -10.77 -26.74
C GLY A 163 -12.33 -10.65 -28.05
N LEU A 164 -13.06 -10.76 -29.16
CA LEU A 164 -12.49 -10.76 -30.50
C LEU A 164 -11.37 -11.83 -30.68
N GLY A 165 -11.51 -12.96 -29.95
CA GLY A 165 -10.60 -14.10 -29.99
C GLY A 165 -9.29 -13.94 -29.23
N SER A 166 -9.14 -12.91 -28.41
CA SER A 166 -7.90 -12.65 -27.68
C SER A 166 -8.17 -12.13 -26.25
N VAL A 167 -7.19 -12.27 -25.36
CA VAL A 167 -7.13 -11.57 -24.09
C VAL A 167 -6.33 -10.29 -24.32
N TRP A 168 -6.83 -9.16 -23.80
CA TRP A 168 -6.24 -7.83 -23.95
C TRP A 168 -5.92 -7.27 -22.58
N VAL A 169 -4.71 -6.76 -22.41
CA VAL A 169 -4.17 -6.32 -21.13
C VAL A 169 -3.63 -4.91 -21.27
N ALA A 170 -4.09 -4.00 -20.45
CA ALA A 170 -3.54 -2.63 -20.36
C ALA A 170 -2.31 -2.65 -19.46
N ASN A 171 -1.16 -2.28 -20.02
CA ASN A 171 0.10 -2.15 -19.29
C ASN A 171 0.28 -0.67 -18.96
N LYS A 172 -0.12 -0.32 -17.74
CA LYS A 172 -0.29 1.05 -17.29
C LYS A 172 1.01 1.86 -17.29
N LEU A 173 2.12 1.22 -16.93
CA LEU A 173 3.43 1.88 -16.82
C LEU A 173 4.19 1.96 -18.15
N ASP A 174 3.86 1.11 -19.11
CA ASP A 174 4.48 1.09 -20.44
C ASP A 174 3.68 1.87 -21.50
N SER A 175 2.49 2.37 -21.15
CA SER A 175 1.57 3.02 -22.11
C SER A 175 1.28 2.13 -23.32
N THR A 176 1.06 0.81 -23.06
CA THR A 176 0.78 -0.18 -24.11
C THR A 176 -0.40 -1.07 -23.77
N VAL A 177 -0.91 -1.77 -24.77
CA VAL A 177 -1.88 -2.86 -24.61
C VAL A 177 -1.27 -4.15 -25.16
N SER A 178 -1.13 -5.18 -24.34
CA SER A 178 -0.72 -6.52 -24.78
C SER A 178 -1.92 -7.31 -25.29
N ARG A 179 -1.73 -7.98 -26.41
CA ARG A 179 -2.67 -8.96 -26.98
C ARG A 179 -2.14 -10.36 -26.75
N ILE A 180 -2.88 -11.21 -26.03
CA ILE A 180 -2.51 -12.58 -25.71
C ILE A 180 -3.40 -13.53 -26.51
N ASP A 181 -2.78 -14.52 -27.16
CA ASP A 181 -3.49 -15.64 -27.78
C ASP A 181 -3.92 -16.64 -26.70
N PRO A 182 -5.22 -16.88 -26.50
CA PRO A 182 -5.68 -17.73 -25.39
C PRO A 182 -5.38 -19.21 -25.58
N GLY A 183 -5.08 -19.65 -26.79
CA GLY A 183 -4.73 -21.06 -27.07
C GLY A 183 -3.30 -21.39 -26.68
N THR A 184 -2.36 -20.49 -26.98
CA THR A 184 -0.92 -20.67 -26.72
C THR A 184 -0.45 -20.01 -25.44
N GLY A 185 -1.19 -19.02 -24.94
CA GLY A 185 -0.74 -18.17 -23.83
C GLY A 185 0.41 -17.23 -24.20
N ALA A 186 0.66 -16.98 -25.47
CA ALA A 186 1.72 -16.09 -25.92
C ALA A 186 1.20 -14.67 -26.17
N VAL A 187 2.01 -13.66 -25.84
CA VAL A 187 1.78 -12.27 -26.25
C VAL A 187 2.03 -12.18 -27.76
N SER A 188 0.96 -11.97 -28.52
CA SER A 188 1.01 -11.90 -30.00
C SER A 188 1.26 -10.50 -30.54
N ALA A 189 1.01 -9.46 -29.74
CA ALA A 189 1.30 -8.05 -30.06
C ALA A 189 1.35 -7.20 -28.78
N THR A 190 2.21 -6.17 -28.83
CA THR A 190 2.25 -5.07 -27.86
C THR A 190 1.97 -3.78 -28.62
N ILE A 191 0.92 -3.07 -28.27
CA ILE A 191 0.34 -1.99 -29.06
C ILE A 191 0.45 -0.70 -28.24
N PRO A 192 1.14 0.35 -28.76
CA PRO A 192 1.22 1.62 -28.06
C PRO A 192 -0.14 2.32 -28.04
N VAL A 193 -0.46 2.95 -26.92
CA VAL A 193 -1.69 3.74 -26.67
C VAL A 193 -1.32 5.05 -25.99
N GLY A 194 -2.29 5.81 -25.50
CA GLY A 194 -2.00 7.00 -24.69
C GLY A 194 -1.46 6.62 -23.31
N ASP A 195 -0.91 7.60 -22.59
CA ASP A 195 -0.24 7.39 -21.31
C ASP A 195 -1.17 6.84 -20.22
N GLY A 196 -0.70 5.82 -19.52
CA GLY A 196 -1.36 5.22 -18.36
C GLY A 196 -2.71 4.56 -18.68
N PRO A 197 -2.79 3.57 -19.59
CA PRO A 197 -4.04 2.86 -19.87
C PRO A 197 -4.53 2.11 -18.63
N ASP A 198 -5.69 2.48 -18.11
CA ASP A 198 -6.24 2.01 -16.82
C ASP A 198 -7.53 1.18 -16.96
N ALA A 199 -8.22 1.29 -18.08
CA ALA A 199 -9.42 0.49 -18.38
C ALA A 199 -9.48 0.04 -19.82
N LEU A 200 -10.09 -1.10 -20.06
CA LEU A 200 -10.33 -1.66 -21.38
C LEU A 200 -11.81 -1.98 -21.61
N ALA A 201 -12.29 -1.74 -22.82
CA ALA A 201 -13.60 -2.23 -23.25
C ALA A 201 -13.55 -2.71 -24.71
N ILE A 202 -14.44 -3.63 -25.04
CA ILE A 202 -14.61 -4.11 -26.41
C ILE A 202 -15.95 -3.63 -26.94
N ALA A 203 -15.90 -2.86 -28.00
CA ALA A 203 -17.08 -2.36 -28.68
C ALA A 203 -16.84 -2.22 -30.20
N SER A 204 -17.84 -2.53 -30.99
CA SER A 204 -17.82 -2.34 -32.46
C SER A 204 -16.59 -2.92 -33.16
N GLY A 205 -16.17 -4.15 -32.77
CA GLY A 205 -15.00 -4.82 -33.38
C GLY A 205 -13.65 -4.19 -33.06
N SER A 206 -13.59 -3.34 -32.05
CA SER A 206 -12.39 -2.65 -31.60
C SER A 206 -12.22 -2.82 -30.08
N VAL A 207 -10.98 -2.72 -29.64
CA VAL A 207 -10.62 -2.56 -28.24
C VAL A 207 -10.43 -1.07 -27.96
N TRP A 208 -10.93 -0.62 -26.84
CA TRP A 208 -10.81 0.77 -26.40
C TRP A 208 -10.03 0.79 -25.11
N ALA A 209 -9.00 1.61 -25.03
CA ALA A 209 -8.19 1.85 -23.83
C ALA A 209 -8.50 3.24 -23.27
N ALA A 210 -8.75 3.33 -21.97
CA ALA A 210 -8.83 4.62 -21.28
C ALA A 210 -7.44 4.99 -20.79
N ASP A 211 -6.88 6.00 -21.40
CA ASP A 211 -5.52 6.49 -21.16
C ASP A 211 -5.59 7.56 -20.07
N ARG A 212 -5.50 7.11 -18.83
CA ARG A 212 -5.81 7.94 -17.65
C ARG A 212 -4.93 9.17 -17.55
N LEU A 213 -3.62 9.01 -17.76
CA LEU A 213 -2.65 10.10 -17.64
C LEU A 213 -2.72 11.04 -18.82
N ALA A 214 -3.03 10.53 -20.01
CA ALA A 214 -3.22 11.33 -21.22
C ALA A 214 -4.60 12.01 -21.31
N SER A 215 -5.53 11.73 -20.38
CA SER A 215 -6.93 12.20 -20.45
C SER A 215 -7.58 11.93 -21.82
N SER A 216 -7.33 10.76 -22.36
CA SER A 216 -7.80 10.35 -23.69
C SER A 216 -8.33 8.93 -23.70
N VAL A 217 -8.91 8.54 -24.82
CA VAL A 217 -9.28 7.16 -25.12
C VAL A 217 -8.67 6.76 -26.43
N THR A 218 -7.92 5.67 -26.47
CA THR A 218 -7.34 5.09 -27.69
C THR A 218 -8.18 3.94 -28.20
N ARG A 219 -8.53 3.99 -29.48
CA ARG A 219 -9.21 2.87 -30.16
C ARG A 219 -8.20 2.00 -30.89
N ILE A 220 -8.21 0.71 -30.64
CA ILE A 220 -7.36 -0.29 -31.30
C ILE A 220 -8.21 -1.14 -32.25
N ASN A 221 -7.83 -1.23 -33.50
CA ASN A 221 -8.43 -2.19 -34.41
C ASN A 221 -7.98 -3.61 -34.03
N ALA A 222 -8.91 -4.44 -33.57
CA ALA A 222 -8.57 -5.75 -33.04
C ALA A 222 -7.99 -6.73 -34.09
N ARG A 223 -8.27 -6.50 -35.39
CA ARG A 223 -7.76 -7.37 -36.46
C ARG A 223 -6.33 -7.02 -36.83
N SER A 224 -6.06 -5.74 -37.08
CA SER A 224 -4.74 -5.26 -37.50
C SER A 224 -3.78 -4.97 -36.33
N GLY A 225 -4.29 -4.80 -35.09
CA GLY A 225 -3.50 -4.31 -33.96
C GLY A 225 -3.13 -2.82 -34.05
N SER A 226 -3.71 -2.08 -35.00
CA SER A 226 -3.35 -0.69 -35.20
C SER A 226 -4.15 0.25 -34.28
N PRO A 227 -3.50 1.12 -33.50
CA PRO A 227 -4.19 2.15 -32.72
C PRO A 227 -4.61 3.31 -33.61
N SER A 228 -5.73 3.94 -33.31
CA SER A 228 -6.13 5.23 -33.88
C SER A 228 -5.52 6.36 -33.03
N PRO A 229 -5.43 7.59 -33.56
CA PRO A 229 -5.08 8.74 -32.73
C PRO A 229 -5.96 8.82 -31.47
N PRO A 230 -5.37 9.12 -30.30
CA PRO A 230 -6.13 9.25 -29.05
C PRO A 230 -7.22 10.32 -29.17
N VAL A 231 -8.39 10.02 -28.63
CA VAL A 231 -9.52 10.95 -28.57
C VAL A 231 -9.55 11.60 -27.19
N PRO A 232 -9.40 12.93 -27.06
CA PRO A 232 -9.48 13.59 -25.77
C PRO A 232 -10.87 13.37 -25.13
N VAL A 233 -10.89 13.09 -23.81
CA VAL A 233 -12.08 12.94 -22.99
C VAL A 233 -11.93 13.77 -21.70
N GLY A 234 -12.86 13.63 -20.77
CA GLY A 234 -12.70 14.26 -19.45
C GLY A 234 -11.45 13.80 -18.72
N ALA A 235 -10.98 14.59 -17.75
CA ALA A 235 -9.76 14.33 -17.01
C ALA A 235 -9.77 12.94 -16.34
N GLY A 236 -8.66 12.21 -16.49
CA GLY A 236 -8.41 10.94 -15.83
C GLY A 236 -9.49 9.87 -16.07
N PRO A 237 -9.71 9.40 -17.31
CA PRO A 237 -10.67 8.32 -17.57
C PRO A 237 -10.24 7.04 -16.84
N VAL A 238 -11.12 6.48 -16.01
CA VAL A 238 -10.83 5.33 -15.12
C VAL A 238 -11.64 4.08 -15.44
N ALA A 239 -12.72 4.20 -16.21
CA ALA A 239 -13.51 3.03 -16.58
C ALA A 239 -14.18 3.21 -17.96
N LEU A 240 -14.35 2.09 -18.64
CA LEU A 240 -15.02 2.00 -19.93
C LEU A 240 -16.13 0.95 -19.88
N ALA A 241 -17.24 1.26 -20.54
CA ALA A 241 -18.30 0.26 -20.76
C ALA A 241 -18.79 0.35 -22.20
N ALA A 242 -18.97 -0.82 -22.84
CA ALA A 242 -19.57 -0.88 -24.16
C ALA A 242 -21.03 -0.38 -24.12
N ALA A 243 -21.39 0.55 -25.00
CA ALA A 243 -22.71 1.12 -25.07
C ALA A 243 -23.38 0.78 -26.41
N GLY A 244 -24.21 -0.24 -26.42
CA GLY A 244 -24.95 -0.64 -27.62
C GLY A 244 -24.05 -0.99 -28.81
N ARG A 245 -24.51 -0.64 -30.02
CA ARG A 245 -23.82 -1.05 -31.27
C ARG A 245 -22.69 -0.10 -31.74
N SER A 246 -22.52 1.10 -31.18
CA SER A 246 -21.67 2.12 -31.79
C SER A 246 -20.85 3.00 -30.85
N GLY A 247 -20.82 2.75 -29.54
CA GLY A 247 -20.12 3.63 -28.62
C GLY A 247 -19.55 2.96 -27.37
N VAL A 248 -18.74 3.73 -26.65
CA VAL A 248 -18.27 3.39 -25.30
C VAL A 248 -18.67 4.52 -24.36
N TRP A 249 -19.12 4.14 -23.18
CA TRP A 249 -19.23 5.06 -22.06
C TRP A 249 -17.88 5.17 -21.38
N VAL A 250 -17.50 6.39 -21.06
CA VAL A 250 -16.25 6.70 -20.37
C VAL A 250 -16.62 7.29 -19.02
N ALA A 251 -16.21 6.65 -17.95
CA ALA A 251 -16.18 7.29 -16.64
C ALA A 251 -14.84 8.01 -16.53
N ALA A 252 -14.88 9.32 -16.51
CA ALA A 252 -13.74 10.17 -16.24
C ALA A 252 -13.91 10.76 -14.84
N ARG A 253 -12.82 10.99 -14.13
CA ARG A 253 -12.87 11.90 -12.99
C ARG A 253 -13.35 13.23 -13.58
N SER A 254 -14.46 13.77 -13.08
CA SER A 254 -14.83 15.11 -13.50
C SER A 254 -13.60 15.99 -13.33
N ALA A 255 -13.24 16.78 -14.36
CA ALA A 255 -12.43 17.95 -14.10
C ALA A 255 -13.05 18.60 -12.86
N PRO A 256 -12.27 18.94 -11.84
CA PRO A 256 -12.83 19.57 -10.66
C PRO A 256 -13.77 20.64 -11.22
N SER A 257 -15.07 20.51 -10.88
CA SER A 257 -16.09 21.51 -11.27
C SER A 257 -15.40 22.83 -11.07
N SER A 258 -15.47 23.77 -11.95
CA SER A 258 -14.66 24.99 -12.13
C SER A 258 -14.29 25.78 -10.85
N ARG A 259 -14.44 25.17 -9.70
CA ARG A 259 -13.81 25.36 -8.39
C ARG A 259 -13.70 23.99 -7.71
N PRO A 260 -12.47 23.54 -7.36
CA PRO A 260 -12.28 22.49 -6.36
C PRO A 260 -13.13 22.82 -5.16
N ALA A 261 -13.66 21.80 -4.46
CA ALA A 261 -14.32 22.03 -3.19
C ALA A 261 -13.31 22.68 -2.25
N GLY A 262 -13.25 23.99 -2.27
CA GLY A 262 -12.31 24.79 -1.48
C GLY A 262 -12.56 24.61 0.01
N GLY A 263 -11.97 25.46 0.83
CA GLY A 263 -12.18 25.46 2.25
C GLY A 263 -10.95 24.98 3.04
N THR A 264 -11.14 24.86 4.35
CA THR A 264 -10.05 24.49 5.25
C THR A 264 -10.28 23.09 5.79
N LEU A 265 -9.34 22.19 5.50
CA LEU A 265 -9.18 20.91 6.18
C LEU A 265 -8.50 21.16 7.53
N ARG A 266 -9.06 20.66 8.60
CA ARG A 266 -8.55 20.80 9.96
C ARG A 266 -8.11 19.45 10.48
N VAL A 267 -6.82 19.30 10.70
CA VAL A 267 -6.22 18.09 11.23
C VAL A 267 -5.82 18.35 12.69
N ALA A 268 -6.09 17.40 13.56
CA ALA A 268 -5.64 17.41 14.94
C ALA A 268 -4.61 16.30 15.16
N SER A 269 -3.63 16.52 16.03
CA SER A 269 -2.68 15.50 16.49
C SER A 269 -2.20 15.76 17.89
N VAL A 270 -1.89 14.69 18.61
CA VAL A 270 -1.30 14.72 19.95
C VAL A 270 0.08 15.38 19.90
N SER A 271 0.93 14.90 19.00
CA SER A 271 2.33 15.30 18.94
C SER A 271 2.64 16.16 17.71
N PRO A 272 3.43 17.22 17.87
CA PRO A 272 3.93 17.99 16.74
C PRO A 272 5.00 17.21 15.99
N PRO A 273 5.27 17.53 14.70
CA PRO A 273 6.42 17.01 13.99
C PRO A 273 7.72 17.48 14.69
N THR A 274 8.73 16.63 14.67
CA THR A 274 10.06 16.94 15.22
C THR A 274 10.76 18.03 14.42
N SER A 275 10.52 18.09 13.12
CA SER A 275 10.99 19.12 12.19
C SER A 275 10.01 19.29 11.04
N ILE A 276 10.03 20.45 10.38
CA ILE A 276 9.36 20.71 9.09
C ILE A 276 10.36 20.74 7.92
N ASP A 277 11.63 20.46 8.17
CA ASP A 277 12.66 20.34 7.15
C ASP A 277 12.59 18.94 6.52
N PRO A 278 12.37 18.82 5.19
CA PRO A 278 12.25 17.51 4.55
C PRO A 278 13.46 16.61 4.78
N ALA A 279 14.68 17.16 4.92
CA ALA A 279 15.87 16.35 5.18
C ALA A 279 15.83 15.60 6.54
N LEU A 280 14.99 16.04 7.48
CA LEU A 280 14.88 15.49 8.84
C LEU A 280 13.63 14.64 9.05
N ILE A 281 12.80 14.47 8.01
CA ILE A 281 11.63 13.61 8.05
C ILE A 281 12.10 12.15 7.92
N TYR A 282 11.51 11.27 8.74
CA TYR A 282 11.74 9.83 8.64
C TYR A 282 10.48 9.12 8.11
N PRO A 283 10.62 8.10 7.25
CA PRO A 283 9.49 7.51 6.54
C PRO A 283 8.36 6.95 7.41
N TRP A 284 8.65 6.43 8.59
CA TRP A 284 7.62 5.85 9.48
C TRP A 284 6.71 6.88 10.17
N MET A 285 7.09 8.15 10.20
CA MET A 285 6.15 9.23 10.52
C MET A 285 5.11 9.25 9.43
N PRO A 286 3.80 9.28 9.73
CA PRO A 286 2.79 9.29 8.68
C PRO A 286 3.17 10.29 7.58
N ALA A 287 3.47 9.79 6.40
CA ALA A 287 3.93 10.56 5.24
C ALA A 287 2.98 11.72 4.89
N THR A 288 1.73 11.61 5.34
CA THR A 288 0.65 12.60 5.20
C THR A 288 1.01 14.04 5.54
N PHE A 289 2.04 14.28 6.39
CA PHE A 289 2.44 15.64 6.74
C PHE A 289 3.25 16.32 5.63
N SER A 290 4.16 15.62 5.01
CA SER A 290 5.13 16.16 4.04
C SER A 290 4.72 15.93 2.60
N ASP A 291 4.01 14.86 2.30
CA ASP A 291 3.64 14.44 0.96
C ASP A 291 2.69 15.40 0.22
N VAL A 292 2.02 16.29 0.96
CA VAL A 292 1.19 17.35 0.37
C VAL A 292 2.03 18.52 -0.16
N ALA A 293 3.32 18.62 0.22
CA ALA A 293 4.16 19.77 -0.08
C ALA A 293 5.43 19.41 -0.88
N TYR A 294 6.04 18.26 -0.59
CA TYR A 294 7.35 17.90 -1.11
C TYR A 294 7.25 16.75 -2.12
N ASP A 295 7.51 17.06 -3.38
CA ASP A 295 7.50 16.12 -4.48
C ASP A 295 8.92 15.62 -4.79
N THR A 296 9.03 14.43 -5.35
CA THR A 296 10.28 13.73 -5.60
C THR A 296 10.42 13.35 -7.09
N LEU A 297 11.48 12.66 -7.50
CA LEU A 297 11.64 12.24 -8.90
C LEU A 297 10.58 11.26 -9.35
N VAL A 298 10.27 10.30 -8.46
CA VAL A 298 9.21 9.30 -8.63
C VAL A 298 8.37 9.29 -7.35
N ALA A 299 7.10 8.99 -7.44
CA ALA A 299 6.20 8.92 -6.28
C ALA A 299 5.39 7.64 -6.32
N PHE A 300 4.87 7.22 -5.19
CA PHE A 300 3.80 6.23 -5.16
C PHE A 300 2.51 6.83 -5.72
N GLU A 301 1.78 6.04 -6.51
CA GLU A 301 0.56 6.54 -7.12
C GLU A 301 -0.44 6.98 -6.05
N LYS A 302 -0.87 8.24 -6.07
CA LYS A 302 -1.85 8.81 -5.11
C LYS A 302 -3.27 8.32 -5.40
N THR A 303 -3.48 7.04 -5.14
CA THR A 303 -4.77 6.36 -5.23
C THR A 303 -4.91 5.36 -4.08
N GLY A 304 -6.13 5.00 -3.75
CA GLY A 304 -6.39 3.99 -2.71
C GLY A 304 -6.02 2.57 -3.17
N GLY A 305 -5.77 1.71 -2.18
CA GLY A 305 -5.52 0.29 -2.38
C GLY A 305 -4.11 -0.06 -2.88
N SER A 306 -3.92 -1.30 -3.33
CA SER A 306 -2.62 -1.83 -3.78
C SER A 306 -2.09 -1.16 -5.05
N SER A 307 -2.94 -0.55 -5.88
CA SER A 307 -2.48 0.27 -7.00
C SER A 307 -1.68 1.47 -6.53
N GLY A 308 -1.91 1.95 -5.32
CA GLY A 308 -1.14 3.00 -4.68
C GLY A 308 0.30 2.63 -4.33
N LEU A 309 0.68 1.35 -4.42
CA LEU A 309 2.07 0.90 -4.23
C LEU A 309 2.91 1.00 -5.51
N GLN A 310 2.31 1.36 -6.63
CA GLN A 310 3.05 1.47 -7.88
C GLN A 310 3.77 2.80 -7.95
N LEU A 311 5.05 2.76 -8.32
CA LEU A 311 5.82 3.96 -8.59
C LEU A 311 5.45 4.54 -9.95
N VAL A 312 5.25 5.84 -9.97
CA VAL A 312 4.97 6.63 -11.17
C VAL A 312 5.97 7.80 -11.26
N PRO A 313 6.27 8.30 -12.48
CA PRO A 313 7.13 9.46 -12.61
C PRO A 313 6.41 10.70 -12.06
N ASP A 314 7.09 11.45 -11.20
CA ASP A 314 6.58 12.68 -10.59
C ASP A 314 7.32 13.91 -11.14
N LEU A 315 8.37 14.43 -10.50
CA LEU A 315 9.18 15.51 -11.07
C LEU A 315 10.01 15.06 -12.27
N ALA A 316 10.27 13.74 -12.40
CA ALA A 316 10.81 13.16 -13.62
C ALA A 316 9.74 13.11 -14.73
N LEU A 317 10.17 13.31 -15.97
CA LEU A 317 9.31 13.24 -17.16
C LEU A 317 8.78 11.83 -17.41
N THR A 318 9.65 10.83 -17.20
CA THR A 318 9.37 9.40 -17.34
C THR A 318 10.08 8.64 -16.23
N MET A 319 9.79 7.34 -16.07
CA MET A 319 10.62 6.45 -15.26
C MET A 319 12.06 6.47 -15.81
N PRO A 320 13.07 6.22 -14.97
CA PRO A 320 14.47 6.35 -15.40
C PRO A 320 14.87 5.32 -16.43
N THR A 321 15.84 5.67 -17.26
CA THR A 321 16.58 4.68 -18.02
C THR A 321 17.58 3.99 -17.10
N VAL A 322 17.45 2.68 -16.96
CA VAL A 322 18.31 1.84 -16.11
C VAL A 322 19.32 1.10 -16.97
N THR A 323 20.61 1.21 -16.63
CA THR A 323 21.72 0.57 -17.36
C THR A 323 22.73 -0.07 -16.41
N ALA A 324 23.75 -0.71 -16.96
CA ALA A 324 24.82 -1.36 -16.20
C ALA A 324 24.31 -2.38 -15.17
N GLY A 325 23.26 -3.13 -15.51
CA GLY A 325 22.74 -4.18 -14.62
C GLY A 325 22.11 -3.64 -13.31
N GLY A 326 21.41 -2.51 -13.39
CA GLY A 326 20.74 -1.93 -12.22
C GLY A 326 21.63 -1.01 -11.36
N ILE A 327 22.77 -0.54 -11.91
CA ILE A 327 23.71 0.34 -11.18
C ILE A 327 23.58 1.80 -11.59
N VAL A 328 23.07 2.10 -12.81
CA VAL A 328 22.99 3.46 -13.32
C VAL A 328 21.55 3.80 -13.68
N TYR A 329 21.02 4.84 -13.06
CA TYR A 329 19.64 5.33 -13.25
C TYR A 329 19.69 6.77 -13.77
N THR A 330 19.16 7.03 -14.96
CA THR A 330 19.14 8.37 -15.55
C THR A 330 17.71 8.88 -15.68
N PHE A 331 17.45 10.01 -15.05
CA PHE A 331 16.18 10.74 -15.09
C PHE A 331 16.30 12.00 -15.94
N THR A 332 15.21 12.37 -16.60
CA THR A 332 15.02 13.68 -17.21
C THR A 332 13.93 14.42 -16.43
N LEU A 333 14.19 15.64 -16.02
CA LEU A 333 13.21 16.47 -15.31
C LEU A 333 12.10 16.97 -16.25
N ARG A 334 10.92 17.18 -15.69
CA ARG A 334 9.84 17.88 -16.39
C ARG A 334 10.23 19.33 -16.63
N PRO A 335 9.89 19.91 -17.80
CA PRO A 335 10.18 21.30 -18.08
C PRO A 335 9.31 22.25 -17.23
N GLY A 336 9.90 23.34 -16.78
CA GLY A 336 9.18 24.44 -16.15
C GLY A 336 8.81 24.24 -14.67
N LEU A 337 9.37 23.26 -14.00
CA LEU A 337 9.20 23.03 -12.55
C LEU A 337 9.65 24.27 -11.75
N ARG A 338 8.86 24.64 -10.74
CA ARG A 338 9.14 25.80 -9.87
C ARG A 338 8.86 25.47 -8.42
N TYR A 339 9.72 25.98 -7.56
CA TYR A 339 9.48 26.05 -6.12
C TYR A 339 8.31 26.99 -5.77
N SER A 340 7.80 26.87 -4.56
CA SER A 340 6.80 27.76 -3.96
C SER A 340 7.25 29.24 -3.89
N THR A 341 8.55 29.50 -4.03
CA THR A 341 9.12 30.83 -4.19
C THR A 341 9.08 31.38 -5.62
N GLY A 342 8.71 30.56 -6.60
CA GLY A 342 8.72 30.88 -8.03
C GLY A 342 10.08 30.68 -8.72
N ARG A 343 11.13 30.29 -8.00
CA ARG A 343 12.44 29.95 -8.57
C ARG A 343 12.35 28.60 -9.31
N PRO A 344 13.11 28.42 -10.42
CA PRO A 344 13.14 27.14 -11.12
C PRO A 344 13.82 26.04 -10.27
N VAL A 345 13.35 24.82 -10.39
CA VAL A 345 14.00 23.62 -9.90
C VAL A 345 15.09 23.20 -10.87
N ARG A 346 16.22 22.78 -10.39
CA ARG A 346 17.39 22.38 -11.19
C ARG A 346 17.90 20.99 -10.79
N PRO A 347 18.56 20.25 -11.68
CA PRO A 347 19.13 18.95 -11.37
C PRO A 347 20.06 18.95 -10.14
N GLN A 348 20.86 20.00 -9.96
CA GLN A 348 21.77 20.15 -8.83
C GLN A 348 21.06 20.25 -7.48
N ASP A 349 19.78 20.67 -7.43
CA ASP A 349 19.01 20.82 -6.20
C ASP A 349 18.69 19.45 -5.59
N PHE A 350 18.54 18.42 -6.40
CA PHE A 350 18.37 17.04 -5.95
C PHE A 350 19.64 16.48 -5.33
N ARG A 351 20.79 16.67 -5.97
CA ARG A 351 22.07 16.24 -5.39
C ARG A 351 22.29 16.92 -4.04
N TYR A 352 22.09 18.23 -3.97
CA TYR A 352 22.25 19.00 -2.75
C TYR A 352 21.30 18.52 -1.63
N ALA A 353 20.05 18.18 -1.95
CA ALA A 353 19.10 17.62 -1.00
C ALA A 353 19.64 16.32 -0.37
N LEU A 354 20.15 15.40 -1.18
CA LEU A 354 20.71 14.13 -0.70
C LEU A 354 21.98 14.34 0.13
N GLU A 355 22.84 15.28 -0.26
CA GLU A 355 24.02 15.67 0.51
C GLU A 355 23.63 16.20 1.90
N ARG A 356 22.52 16.98 1.99
CA ARG A 356 21.95 17.43 3.27
C ARG A 356 21.41 16.28 4.12
N VAL A 357 20.73 15.32 3.52
CA VAL A 357 20.21 14.15 4.26
C VAL A 357 21.33 13.35 4.88
N LEU A 358 22.39 13.07 4.12
CA LEU A 358 23.56 12.32 4.60
C LEU A 358 24.30 13.05 5.75
N ASP A 359 24.23 14.37 5.75
CA ASP A 359 24.82 15.20 6.81
C ASP A 359 23.93 15.29 8.08
N LEU A 360 22.62 15.46 7.89
CA LEU A 360 21.69 15.85 8.95
C LEU A 360 20.88 14.69 9.56
N ASN A 361 20.66 13.61 8.81
CA ASN A 361 19.74 12.55 9.18
C ASN A 361 20.36 11.16 9.05
N PRO A 362 21.09 10.68 10.07
CA PRO A 362 21.74 9.37 10.02
C PRO A 362 20.76 8.18 9.77
N ALA A 363 19.50 8.32 10.19
CA ALA A 363 18.51 7.28 9.97
C ALA A 363 18.11 7.19 8.48
N ALA A 364 17.75 8.32 7.85
CA ALA A 364 17.45 8.38 6.43
C ALA A 364 18.69 8.14 5.56
N ALA A 365 19.88 8.46 6.03
CA ALA A 365 21.15 8.21 5.34
C ALA A 365 21.32 6.72 4.98
N SER A 366 20.83 5.80 5.82
CA SER A 366 20.91 4.36 5.57
C SER A 366 20.21 3.90 4.27
N PHE A 367 19.22 4.62 3.80
CA PHE A 367 18.54 4.36 2.53
C PHE A 367 19.36 4.79 1.30
N LEU A 368 20.33 5.70 1.51
CA LEU A 368 21.14 6.32 0.46
C LEU A 368 22.57 5.77 0.38
N GLU A 369 22.97 4.89 1.31
CA GLU A 369 24.34 4.32 1.39
C GLU A 369 24.78 3.60 0.09
N GLY A 370 23.81 3.09 -0.67
CA GLY A 370 24.05 2.47 -1.98
C GLY A 370 24.57 3.43 -3.06
N ILE A 371 24.37 4.74 -2.91
CA ILE A 371 24.86 5.75 -3.88
C ILE A 371 26.40 5.82 -3.79
N ALA A 372 27.07 5.78 -4.93
CA ALA A 372 28.52 5.82 -4.98
C ALA A 372 29.10 7.08 -4.32
N GLY A 373 29.88 6.90 -3.28
CA GLY A 373 30.43 7.97 -2.46
C GLY A 373 29.70 8.26 -1.16
N ALA A 374 28.45 7.83 -1.00
CA ALA A 374 27.66 8.09 0.20
C ALA A 374 28.27 7.46 1.46
N SER A 375 28.84 6.26 1.34
CA SER A 375 29.50 5.57 2.47
C SER A 375 30.74 6.30 3.04
N ALA A 376 31.25 7.31 2.35
CA ALA A 376 32.35 8.14 2.83
C ALA A 376 31.87 9.41 3.55
N CYS A 377 30.56 9.64 3.61
CA CYS A 377 29.99 10.81 4.26
C CYS A 377 29.93 10.60 5.77
N GLU A 378 30.24 11.65 6.52
CA GLU A 378 30.20 11.66 7.98
C GLU A 378 29.14 12.66 8.45
N PRO A 379 28.25 12.31 9.38
CA PRO A 379 27.29 13.24 9.94
C PRO A 379 28.00 14.49 10.52
N GLY A 380 27.41 15.66 10.29
CA GLY A 380 27.98 16.94 10.70
C GLY A 380 29.00 17.53 9.71
N LYS A 381 29.14 16.91 8.52
CA LYS A 381 29.95 17.44 7.43
C LYS A 381 29.21 17.26 6.11
N LEU A 382 28.99 18.36 5.38
CA LEU A 382 28.33 18.30 4.09
C LEU A 382 29.04 17.30 3.17
N CYS A 383 28.29 16.32 2.73
CA CYS A 383 28.77 15.24 1.89
C CYS A 383 29.02 15.72 0.45
N ASP A 384 29.93 15.08 -0.27
CA ASP A 384 30.18 15.29 -1.70
C ASP A 384 29.71 14.07 -2.51
N LEU A 385 28.54 14.18 -3.13
CA LEU A 385 27.97 13.14 -3.98
C LEU A 385 28.25 13.33 -5.46
N THR A 386 29.20 14.18 -5.86
CA THR A 386 29.50 14.45 -7.28
C THR A 386 29.90 13.19 -8.09
N ARG A 387 30.37 12.13 -7.44
CA ARG A 387 30.69 10.84 -8.07
C ARG A 387 29.48 9.94 -8.27
N GLY A 388 28.51 10.00 -7.35
CA GLY A 388 27.30 9.16 -7.32
C GLY A 388 26.07 9.81 -7.93
N VAL A 389 25.99 11.15 -7.95
CA VAL A 389 24.88 11.90 -8.50
C VAL A 389 25.38 12.93 -9.50
N LEU A 390 25.34 12.55 -10.77
CA LEU A 390 25.78 13.39 -11.87
C LEU A 390 24.62 14.24 -12.36
N VAL A 391 24.82 15.54 -12.49
CA VAL A 391 23.80 16.48 -12.93
C VAL A 391 24.21 17.18 -14.21
N ASN A 392 23.24 17.45 -15.09
CA ASN A 392 23.42 18.20 -16.31
C ASN A 392 22.28 19.21 -16.46
N ASP A 393 22.54 20.45 -16.09
CA ASP A 393 21.56 21.54 -16.13
C ASP A 393 21.12 21.93 -17.55
N SER A 394 21.93 21.66 -18.59
CA SER A 394 21.58 21.98 -19.98
C SER A 394 20.67 20.93 -20.62
N ALA A 395 20.68 19.72 -20.10
CA ALA A 395 19.84 18.61 -20.56
C ALA A 395 18.73 18.27 -19.57
N ASP A 396 18.63 19.00 -18.46
CA ASP A 396 17.71 18.74 -17.35
C ASP A 396 17.77 17.28 -16.86
N THR A 397 18.99 16.69 -16.74
CA THR A 397 19.15 15.28 -16.37
C THR A 397 19.90 15.08 -15.07
N ILE A 398 19.50 14.01 -14.37
CA ILE A 398 20.14 13.52 -13.16
C ILE A 398 20.47 12.04 -13.36
N THR A 399 21.72 11.66 -13.10
CA THR A 399 22.15 10.26 -13.20
C THR A 399 22.73 9.79 -11.88
N PHE A 400 22.06 8.80 -11.29
CA PHE A 400 22.55 8.10 -10.10
C PHE A 400 23.47 6.95 -10.51
N ARG A 401 24.54 6.79 -9.75
CA ARG A 401 25.44 5.62 -9.83
C ARG A 401 25.46 4.95 -8.47
N LEU A 402 25.11 3.68 -8.44
CA LEU A 402 25.14 2.86 -7.24
C LEU A 402 26.46 2.08 -7.14
N SER A 403 26.85 1.72 -5.93
CA SER A 403 28.00 0.86 -5.64
C SER A 403 27.71 -0.61 -5.91
N ALA A 404 26.45 -1.01 -5.84
CA ALA A 404 25.91 -2.33 -6.16
C ALA A 404 24.46 -2.17 -6.65
N PRO A 405 23.90 -3.17 -7.37
CA PRO A 405 22.48 -3.16 -7.70
C PRO A 405 21.63 -3.11 -6.43
N ASP A 406 20.66 -2.21 -6.41
CA ASP A 406 19.68 -2.08 -5.34
C ASP A 406 18.28 -2.13 -5.99
N PRO A 407 17.54 -3.23 -5.86
CA PRO A 407 16.24 -3.39 -6.49
C PRO A 407 15.17 -2.43 -5.94
N ASP A 408 15.36 -1.95 -4.69
CA ASP A 408 14.44 -1.05 -4.00
C ASP A 408 14.87 0.43 -4.09
N PHE A 409 15.86 0.74 -4.94
CA PHE A 409 16.40 2.10 -5.04
C PHE A 409 15.35 3.13 -5.46
N LEU A 410 14.42 2.77 -6.34
CA LEU A 410 13.36 3.69 -6.78
C LEU A 410 12.34 3.94 -5.68
N ASP A 411 12.01 2.94 -4.86
CA ASP A 411 11.15 3.11 -3.69
C ASP A 411 11.77 4.09 -2.69
N LYS A 412 13.08 3.97 -2.48
CA LYS A 412 13.85 4.88 -1.60
C LYS A 412 13.93 6.30 -2.16
N LEU A 413 13.86 6.50 -3.49
CA LEU A 413 13.80 7.82 -4.11
C LEU A 413 12.41 8.46 -4.07
N ALA A 414 11.37 7.70 -3.69
CA ALA A 414 10.01 8.22 -3.55
C ALA A 414 9.76 8.89 -2.19
N PHE A 415 10.72 8.84 -1.27
CA PHE A 415 10.57 9.49 0.03
C PHE A 415 10.82 11.00 -0.04
N GLU A 416 10.05 11.77 0.69
CA GLU A 416 10.07 13.24 0.69
C GLU A 416 11.39 13.85 1.14
N PHE A 417 12.22 13.13 1.89
CA PHE A 417 13.57 13.58 2.21
C PHE A 417 14.50 13.65 0.98
N THR A 418 14.12 13.00 -0.14
CA THR A 418 14.82 13.11 -1.42
C THR A 418 14.33 14.27 -2.29
N ALA A 419 13.30 14.99 -1.85
CA ALA A 419 12.75 16.13 -2.56
C ALA A 419 13.83 17.21 -2.81
N PRO A 420 13.80 17.90 -3.97
CA PRO A 420 14.83 18.89 -4.30
C PRO A 420 14.81 20.06 -3.30
N VAL A 421 16.00 20.50 -2.90
CA VAL A 421 16.20 21.66 -2.00
C VAL A 421 17.12 22.66 -2.67
N PRO A 422 16.71 23.94 -2.79
CA PRO A 422 17.57 24.94 -3.42
C PRO A 422 18.90 25.11 -2.65
N ALA A 423 20.01 25.19 -3.37
CA ALA A 423 21.34 25.28 -2.77
C ALA A 423 21.62 26.53 -1.88
N TYR A 424 20.70 27.51 -1.86
CA TYR A 424 20.80 28.63 -0.93
C TYR A 424 20.20 28.31 0.47
N ILE A 425 19.49 27.20 0.62
CA ILE A 425 19.06 26.72 1.92
C ILE A 425 20.28 26.11 2.61
N PRO A 426 20.62 26.51 3.84
CA PRO A 426 21.85 26.05 4.47
C PRO A 426 21.85 24.53 4.77
N ALA A 427 23.03 23.94 4.78
CA ALA A 427 23.24 22.56 5.19
C ALA A 427 23.16 22.42 6.72
N ARG A 428 22.03 22.76 7.28
CA ARG A 428 21.67 22.61 8.70
C ARG A 428 20.16 22.53 8.80
N ASP A 429 19.64 22.06 9.91
CA ASP A 429 18.19 22.12 10.19
C ASP A 429 17.67 23.54 9.89
N ALA A 430 16.68 23.61 9.00
CA ALA A 430 16.01 24.86 8.69
C ALA A 430 15.19 25.38 9.89
N GLY A 431 14.97 24.55 10.90
CA GLY A 431 14.30 24.89 12.15
C GLY A 431 12.83 25.27 11.94
N GLN A 432 12.54 26.57 12.11
CA GLN A 432 11.18 27.10 11.96
C GLN A 432 10.90 27.69 10.57
N GLU A 433 11.91 27.75 9.72
CA GLU A 433 11.75 28.27 8.35
C GLU A 433 11.33 27.15 7.40
N ALA A 434 10.24 27.35 6.69
CA ALA A 434 9.78 26.37 5.72
C ALA A 434 10.74 26.29 4.53
N VAL A 435 11.24 25.11 4.23
CA VAL A 435 12.00 24.84 3.01
C VAL A 435 11.07 25.00 1.81
N PRO A 436 11.49 25.68 0.73
CA PRO A 436 10.68 25.80 -0.48
C PRO A 436 10.29 24.46 -1.06
N SER A 437 9.01 24.28 -1.30
CA SER A 437 8.40 23.05 -1.79
C SER A 437 8.02 23.15 -3.29
N VAL A 438 7.80 22.02 -3.94
CA VAL A 438 7.40 21.95 -5.35
C VAL A 438 5.93 21.53 -5.47
N GLY A 439 5.41 20.81 -4.51
CA GLY A 439 4.07 20.24 -4.49
C GLY A 439 2.90 21.22 -4.52
N PRO A 440 1.65 20.71 -4.50
CA PRO A 440 0.43 21.52 -4.63
C PRO A 440 0.21 22.44 -3.43
N TYR A 441 0.82 22.15 -2.29
CA TYR A 441 0.77 23.00 -1.11
C TYR A 441 2.16 23.46 -0.68
N MET A 442 2.16 24.56 0.08
CA MET A 442 3.36 25.09 0.71
C MET A 442 3.06 25.44 2.16
N ILE A 443 4.03 25.28 3.03
CA ILE A 443 3.94 25.71 4.43
C ILE A 443 3.98 27.24 4.45
N THR A 444 2.92 27.87 4.96
CA THR A 444 2.80 29.34 5.08
C THR A 444 2.96 29.84 6.49
N ARG A 445 2.80 28.95 7.48
CA ARG A 445 2.97 29.26 8.89
C ARG A 445 3.35 28.01 9.67
N TYR A 446 4.33 28.12 10.52
CA TYR A 446 4.68 27.13 11.52
C TYR A 446 4.79 27.78 12.89
N ILE A 447 4.10 27.23 13.87
CA ILE A 447 4.21 27.58 15.28
C ILE A 447 4.61 26.29 16.01
N PRO A 448 5.89 26.15 16.42
CA PRO A 448 6.38 24.93 17.05
C PRO A 448 5.49 24.47 18.20
N GLY A 449 5.20 23.18 18.23
CA GLY A 449 4.36 22.56 19.24
C GLY A 449 2.87 22.94 19.19
N ARG A 450 2.43 23.76 18.23
CA ARG A 450 1.03 24.23 18.19
C ARG A 450 0.34 24.06 16.85
N GLN A 451 0.99 24.45 15.75
CA GLN A 451 0.29 24.50 14.46
C GLN A 451 1.24 24.53 13.26
N VAL A 452 0.87 23.81 12.21
CA VAL A 452 1.37 23.99 10.84
C VAL A 452 0.22 24.37 9.93
N VAL A 453 0.44 25.30 9.02
CA VAL A 453 -0.55 25.73 8.03
C VAL A 453 0.01 25.60 6.64
N PHE A 454 -0.68 24.82 5.83
CA PHE A 454 -0.44 24.70 4.41
C PHE A 454 -1.47 25.52 3.63
N ALA A 455 -1.01 26.16 2.56
CA ALA A 455 -1.86 26.82 1.57
C ALA A 455 -1.43 26.38 0.16
N ARG A 456 -2.31 26.55 -0.81
CA ARG A 456 -2.00 26.20 -2.20
C ARG A 456 -0.75 26.88 -2.71
N ASN A 457 0.10 26.13 -3.36
CA ASN A 457 1.27 26.64 -4.06
C ASN A 457 0.85 27.24 -5.40
N ARG A 458 0.90 28.55 -5.56
CA ARG A 458 0.49 29.24 -6.78
C ARG A 458 1.35 28.93 -8.01
N TYR A 459 2.53 28.36 -7.83
CA TYR A 459 3.45 27.99 -8.90
C TYR A 459 3.32 26.52 -9.32
N PHE A 460 2.59 25.72 -8.52
CA PHE A 460 2.28 24.34 -8.88
C PHE A 460 1.42 24.27 -10.14
N ARG A 461 1.71 23.29 -10.98
CA ARG A 461 0.88 22.88 -12.11
C ARG A 461 0.72 21.37 -12.02
N GLU A 462 -0.48 20.87 -12.10
CA GLU A 462 -0.69 19.43 -12.16
C GLU A 462 -0.07 18.86 -13.43
N TRP A 463 1.05 18.18 -13.28
CA TRP A 463 1.76 17.51 -14.38
C TRP A 463 1.45 16.00 -14.42
N SER A 464 0.96 15.43 -13.34
CA SER A 464 0.60 14.03 -13.20
C SER A 464 -0.45 13.88 -12.10
N ALA A 465 -1.70 13.64 -12.48
CA ALA A 465 -2.76 13.38 -11.50
C ALA A 465 -2.54 12.07 -10.73
N ALA A 466 -1.69 11.17 -11.24
CA ALA A 466 -1.34 9.93 -10.56
C ALA A 466 -0.29 10.16 -9.47
N ALA A 467 0.77 10.93 -9.77
CA ALA A 467 1.83 11.21 -8.82
C ALA A 467 1.42 12.31 -7.84
N GLN A 468 0.92 13.44 -8.38
CA GLN A 468 0.61 14.61 -7.57
C GLN A 468 -0.58 15.39 -8.13
N PRO A 469 -1.81 15.06 -7.68
CA PRO A 469 -3.00 15.80 -8.04
C PRO A 469 -2.99 17.22 -7.44
N ALA A 470 -3.73 18.15 -8.05
CA ALA A 470 -3.76 19.55 -7.62
C ALA A 470 -4.33 19.77 -6.20
N GLY A 471 -4.93 18.75 -5.63
CA GLY A 471 -5.54 18.80 -4.31
C GLY A 471 -6.91 19.50 -4.27
N SER A 472 -7.71 19.21 -3.25
CA SER A 472 -9.07 19.74 -3.06
C SER A 472 -9.16 20.88 -2.04
N PRO A 473 -8.57 20.82 -0.82
CA PRO A 473 -8.64 21.91 0.15
C PRO A 473 -7.91 23.17 -0.35
N ASP A 474 -8.41 24.37 -0.02
CA ASP A 474 -7.64 25.61 -0.22
C ASP A 474 -6.51 25.75 0.81
N ARG A 475 -6.73 25.14 1.98
CA ARG A 475 -5.83 25.24 3.13
C ARG A 475 -5.94 23.99 3.99
N ILE A 476 -4.80 23.54 4.54
CA ILE A 476 -4.74 22.50 5.56
C ILE A 476 -4.18 23.16 6.83
N VAL A 477 -4.91 23.02 7.93
CA VAL A 477 -4.51 23.52 9.25
C VAL A 477 -4.33 22.34 10.17
N TRP A 478 -3.11 22.09 10.58
CA TRP A 478 -2.75 21.01 11.49
C TRP A 478 -2.44 21.57 12.86
N THR A 479 -3.19 21.16 13.87
CA THR A 479 -3.05 21.61 15.27
C THR A 479 -2.56 20.47 16.15
N PHE A 480 -1.75 20.80 17.16
CA PHE A 480 -1.10 19.83 18.03
C PHE A 480 -1.43 20.08 19.50
N GLY A 481 -1.32 19.04 20.34
CA GLY A 481 -1.41 19.11 21.78
C GLY A 481 -2.77 18.72 22.36
N ALA A 482 -3.73 18.29 21.56
CA ALA A 482 -4.94 17.68 22.06
C ALA A 482 -4.65 16.23 22.51
N SER A 483 -5.45 15.68 23.41
CA SER A 483 -5.43 14.23 23.67
C SER A 483 -6.25 13.49 22.61
N THR A 484 -5.97 12.20 22.37
CA THR A 484 -6.72 11.38 21.40
C THR A 484 -8.24 11.36 21.68
N SER A 485 -8.66 11.39 22.94
CA SER A 485 -10.08 11.51 23.32
C SER A 485 -10.67 12.88 22.99
N GLN A 486 -9.87 13.94 23.09
CA GLN A 486 -10.30 15.29 22.71
C GLN A 486 -10.41 15.40 21.20
N GLU A 487 -9.46 14.89 20.45
CA GLU A 487 -9.50 14.83 18.97
C GLU A 487 -10.74 14.13 18.46
N THR A 488 -11.05 12.96 19.02
CA THR A 488 -12.28 12.23 18.69
C THR A 488 -13.52 13.10 18.90
N THR A 489 -13.58 13.83 20.03
CA THR A 489 -14.71 14.71 20.36
C THR A 489 -14.77 15.90 19.38
N GLU A 490 -13.64 16.47 19.01
CA GLU A 490 -13.57 17.58 18.05
C GLU A 490 -14.01 17.15 16.64
N ILE A 491 -13.66 15.92 16.22
CA ILE A 491 -14.11 15.34 14.93
C ILE A 491 -15.62 15.05 14.97
N GLU A 492 -16.14 14.50 16.08
CA GLU A 492 -17.59 14.30 16.24
C GLU A 492 -18.35 15.61 16.08
N ALA A 493 -17.85 16.68 16.67
CA ALA A 493 -18.42 18.03 16.67
C ALA A 493 -18.15 18.82 15.37
N GLY A 494 -17.32 18.31 14.45
CA GLY A 494 -16.90 19.00 13.23
C GLY A 494 -15.97 20.20 13.48
N GLN A 495 -15.27 20.22 14.60
CA GLN A 495 -14.22 21.21 14.94
C GLN A 495 -12.89 20.82 14.35
N ALA A 496 -12.55 19.51 14.34
CA ALA A 496 -11.53 18.89 13.54
C ALA A 496 -12.18 18.03 12.45
N ASP A 497 -11.45 17.71 11.40
CA ASP A 497 -11.93 16.93 10.25
C ASP A 497 -11.34 15.52 10.22
N TRP A 498 -10.12 15.35 10.74
CA TRP A 498 -9.40 14.08 10.83
C TRP A 498 -8.25 14.15 11.85
N THR A 499 -7.79 13.01 12.31
CA THR A 499 -6.57 12.82 13.11
C THR A 499 -5.76 11.64 12.61
N ASN A 500 -4.44 11.71 12.71
CA ASN A 500 -3.53 10.59 12.44
C ASN A 500 -3.20 9.76 13.68
N ASP A 501 -3.75 10.12 14.84
CA ASP A 501 -3.49 9.43 16.10
C ASP A 501 -4.46 8.25 16.29
N PRO A 502 -4.04 7.20 17.05
CA PRO A 502 -4.90 6.06 17.34
C PRO A 502 -6.20 6.47 18.01
N LEU A 503 -7.33 5.95 17.55
CA LEU A 503 -8.65 6.32 18.04
C LEU A 503 -9.05 5.48 19.28
N PRO A 504 -9.19 6.08 20.46
CA PRO A 504 -9.66 5.36 21.64
C PRO A 504 -11.12 4.93 21.44
N GLY A 505 -11.42 3.66 21.76
CA GLY A 505 -12.75 3.12 21.64
C GLY A 505 -13.27 2.99 20.20
N ALA A 506 -12.39 2.70 19.24
CA ALA A 506 -12.71 2.57 17.82
C ALA A 506 -13.93 1.67 17.55
N ALA A 507 -14.10 0.55 18.25
CA ALA A 507 -15.29 -0.30 18.11
C ALA A 507 -16.60 0.44 18.39
N GLY A 508 -16.60 1.35 19.36
CA GLY A 508 -17.75 2.21 19.67
C GLY A 508 -18.00 3.25 18.58
N LEU A 509 -16.95 3.79 17.96
CA LEU A 509 -17.06 4.72 16.85
C LEU A 509 -17.61 4.04 15.59
N ILE A 510 -17.14 2.83 15.28
CA ILE A 510 -17.65 2.00 14.17
C ILE A 510 -19.16 1.76 14.33
N ALA A 511 -19.61 1.43 15.54
CA ALA A 511 -21.02 1.18 15.79
C ALA A 511 -21.89 2.44 15.69
N ARG A 512 -21.35 3.61 16.10
CA ARG A 512 -22.10 4.89 16.12
C ARG A 512 -22.05 5.62 14.78
N PHE A 513 -20.98 5.51 14.04
CA PHE A 513 -20.70 6.30 12.85
C PHE A 513 -20.15 5.43 11.69
N PRO A 514 -20.86 4.36 11.27
CA PRO A 514 -20.34 3.40 10.30
C PRO A 514 -19.98 4.00 8.94
N SER A 515 -20.58 5.13 8.55
CA SER A 515 -20.27 5.83 7.28
C SER A 515 -19.14 6.88 7.40
N ARG A 516 -18.60 7.07 8.59
CA ARG A 516 -17.54 8.05 8.87
C ARG A 516 -16.26 7.40 9.39
N VAL A 517 -16.34 6.11 9.70
CA VAL A 517 -15.19 5.31 10.14
C VAL A 517 -14.74 4.42 8.99
N HIS A 518 -13.48 4.48 8.66
CA HIS A 518 -12.86 3.69 7.62
C HIS A 518 -11.78 2.80 8.24
N ILE A 519 -11.73 1.55 7.81
CA ILE A 519 -10.77 0.56 8.29
C ILE A 519 -9.91 0.14 7.11
N SER A 520 -8.61 0.31 7.24
CA SER A 520 -7.65 0.02 6.17
C SER A 520 -6.54 -0.88 6.72
N PRO A 521 -6.04 -1.86 5.95
CA PRO A 521 -4.90 -2.65 6.39
C PRO A 521 -3.66 -1.77 6.50
N LEU A 522 -2.79 -2.05 7.48
CA LEU A 522 -1.44 -1.50 7.54
C LEU A 522 -0.43 -2.52 7.02
N PRO A 523 0.61 -2.10 6.31
CA PRO A 523 1.74 -2.96 5.98
C PRO A 523 2.64 -3.15 7.21
N ASP A 524 2.06 -3.65 8.29
CA ASP A 524 2.63 -3.75 9.63
C ASP A 524 2.45 -5.15 10.20
N ILE A 525 3.38 -5.59 11.02
CA ILE A 525 3.33 -6.83 11.78
C ILE A 525 3.64 -6.57 13.25
N VAL A 526 2.87 -7.19 14.15
CA VAL A 526 3.22 -7.29 15.57
C VAL A 526 3.75 -8.69 15.85
N PHE A 527 4.90 -8.77 16.51
CA PHE A 527 5.61 -10.03 16.67
C PHE A 527 6.30 -10.16 18.02
N THR A 528 6.61 -11.41 18.38
CA THR A 528 7.59 -11.75 19.42
C THR A 528 8.86 -12.26 18.77
N ALA A 529 9.99 -11.63 19.03
CA ALA A 529 11.32 -12.06 18.56
C ALA A 529 12.01 -12.88 19.62
N PHE A 530 12.62 -14.00 19.21
CA PHE A 530 13.36 -14.90 20.06
C PHE A 530 14.83 -14.91 19.71
N ASN A 531 15.69 -14.74 20.70
CA ASN A 531 17.12 -14.89 20.53
C ASN A 531 17.47 -16.36 20.29
N THR A 532 17.80 -16.69 19.04
CA THR A 532 18.05 -18.07 18.60
C THR A 532 19.36 -18.67 19.15
N ARG A 533 20.14 -17.89 19.91
CA ARG A 533 21.41 -18.31 20.52
C ARG A 533 21.33 -18.44 22.05
N VAL A 534 20.18 -18.12 22.65
CA VAL A 534 19.99 -18.14 24.11
C VAL A 534 18.90 -19.13 24.49
N ALA A 535 19.19 -19.99 25.51
CA ALA A 535 18.19 -20.91 26.03
C ALA A 535 17.02 -20.16 26.69
N PRO A 536 15.79 -20.66 26.56
CA PRO A 536 15.40 -21.92 25.91
C PRO A 536 15.20 -21.77 24.36
N PHE A 537 15.31 -20.57 23.79
CA PHE A 537 14.93 -20.28 22.40
C PHE A 537 16.01 -20.65 21.36
N ASN A 538 17.18 -21.10 21.80
CA ASN A 538 18.15 -21.76 20.91
C ASN A 538 17.65 -23.13 20.38
N ASP A 539 16.60 -23.69 21.02
CA ASP A 539 15.92 -24.88 20.52
C ASP A 539 14.72 -24.47 19.64
N PRO A 540 14.69 -24.79 18.34
CA PRO A 540 13.59 -24.45 17.46
C PRO A 540 12.24 -25.06 17.87
N ARG A 541 12.26 -26.18 18.61
CA ARG A 541 11.03 -26.79 19.14
C ARG A 541 10.31 -25.87 20.11
N VAL A 542 11.05 -25.09 20.91
CA VAL A 542 10.47 -24.12 21.85
C VAL A 542 9.82 -22.95 21.11
N ARG A 543 10.46 -22.40 20.08
CA ARG A 543 9.93 -21.32 19.29
C ARG A 543 8.65 -21.74 18.54
N ARG A 544 8.67 -22.93 17.92
CA ARG A 544 7.51 -23.54 17.27
C ARG A 544 6.38 -23.84 18.26
N ALA A 545 6.72 -24.29 19.47
CA ALA A 545 5.74 -24.49 20.54
C ALA A 545 5.04 -23.18 20.93
N PHE A 546 5.79 -22.09 21.03
CA PHE A 546 5.19 -20.77 21.28
C PHE A 546 4.21 -20.39 20.16
N SER A 547 4.61 -20.54 18.88
CA SER A 547 3.74 -20.21 17.75
C SER A 547 2.45 -21.04 17.72
N LEU A 548 2.52 -22.34 18.06
CA LEU A 548 1.35 -23.21 18.18
C LEU A 548 0.45 -22.85 19.35
N ALA A 549 1.03 -22.38 20.48
CA ALA A 549 0.27 -22.02 21.67
C ALA A 549 -0.35 -20.63 21.61
N ALA A 550 0.18 -19.75 20.76
CA ALA A 550 -0.26 -18.36 20.64
C ALA A 550 -1.70 -18.26 20.11
N ASP A 551 -2.65 -17.99 21.00
CA ASP A 551 -4.04 -17.71 20.62
C ASP A 551 -4.15 -16.29 20.09
N ARG A 552 -3.97 -16.14 18.79
CA ARG A 552 -3.99 -14.85 18.09
C ARG A 552 -5.36 -14.19 18.16
N SER A 553 -6.45 -14.94 18.24
CA SER A 553 -7.80 -14.38 18.42
C SER A 553 -7.96 -13.70 19.79
N ARG A 554 -7.36 -14.26 20.83
CA ARG A 554 -7.30 -13.64 22.16
C ARG A 554 -6.47 -12.36 22.13
N PHE A 555 -5.39 -12.32 21.36
CA PHE A 555 -4.59 -11.11 21.20
C PHE A 555 -5.36 -10.04 20.42
N VAL A 556 -6.02 -10.38 19.31
CA VAL A 556 -6.91 -9.48 18.56
C VAL A 556 -8.01 -8.91 19.48
N ALA A 557 -8.62 -9.73 20.32
CA ALA A 557 -9.62 -9.25 21.27
C ALA A 557 -9.03 -8.26 22.29
N ALA A 558 -7.77 -8.48 22.74
CA ALA A 558 -7.07 -7.56 23.63
C ALA A 558 -6.74 -6.21 22.98
N LEU A 559 -6.51 -6.19 21.67
CA LEU A 559 -6.32 -4.96 20.89
C LEU A 559 -7.63 -4.19 20.60
N GLY A 560 -8.79 -4.77 20.89
CA GLY A 560 -10.10 -4.14 20.68
C GLY A 560 -10.97 -4.79 19.61
N GLY A 561 -10.55 -5.92 19.05
CA GLY A 561 -11.36 -6.76 18.17
C GLY A 561 -10.90 -6.83 16.71
N PRO A 562 -11.63 -7.58 15.87
CA PRO A 562 -11.20 -7.92 14.51
C PRO A 562 -11.18 -6.73 13.53
N ALA A 563 -11.79 -5.60 13.89
CA ALA A 563 -11.66 -4.37 13.11
C ALA A 563 -10.26 -3.74 13.23
N LEU A 564 -9.53 -4.00 14.32
CA LEU A 564 -8.24 -3.37 14.61
C LEU A 564 -7.04 -4.23 14.21
N ALA A 565 -7.23 -5.54 14.04
CA ALA A 565 -6.14 -6.43 13.66
C ALA A 565 -6.65 -7.76 13.09
N THR A 566 -5.84 -8.35 12.22
CA THR A 566 -6.08 -9.67 11.63
C THR A 566 -4.99 -10.65 12.09
N PRO A 567 -5.33 -11.88 12.56
CA PRO A 567 -4.35 -12.89 12.88
C PRO A 567 -3.42 -13.21 11.71
N THR A 568 -2.11 -13.27 11.95
CA THR A 568 -1.13 -13.65 10.94
C THR A 568 -0.09 -14.63 11.49
N CYS A 569 0.56 -15.36 10.58
CA CYS A 569 1.66 -16.28 10.91
C CYS A 569 2.95 -15.92 10.18
N GLN A 570 2.88 -15.02 9.23
CA GLN A 570 3.94 -14.69 8.28
C GLN A 570 4.61 -13.37 8.65
N ILE A 571 5.83 -13.19 8.16
CA ILE A 571 6.63 -12.00 8.38
C ILE A 571 6.26 -10.91 7.37
N VAL A 572 6.13 -11.27 6.09
CA VAL A 572 5.72 -10.31 5.05
C VAL A 572 4.21 -10.07 5.15
N PRO A 573 3.73 -8.85 5.42
CA PRO A 573 2.30 -8.57 5.59
C PRO A 573 1.53 -8.59 4.26
N PRO A 574 0.20 -8.72 4.32
CA PRO A 574 -0.67 -8.59 3.14
C PRO A 574 -0.46 -7.28 2.40
N GLY A 575 -0.53 -7.33 1.06
CA GLY A 575 -0.33 -6.18 0.18
C GLY A 575 1.12 -5.97 -0.26
N ILE A 576 2.10 -6.48 0.47
CA ILE A 576 3.52 -6.41 0.09
C ILE A 576 3.84 -7.51 -0.93
N PRO A 577 4.54 -7.19 -2.05
CA PRO A 577 5.00 -8.19 -2.99
C PRO A 577 5.82 -9.30 -2.31
N GLY A 578 5.47 -10.55 -2.56
CA GLY A 578 6.08 -11.70 -1.86
C GLY A 578 5.22 -12.26 -0.72
N HIS A 579 4.17 -11.55 -0.29
CA HIS A 579 3.21 -12.15 0.63
C HIS A 579 2.50 -13.35 -0.02
N ARG A 580 2.47 -14.46 0.70
CA ARG A 580 1.69 -15.64 0.31
C ARG A 580 1.15 -16.32 1.56
N PRO A 581 -0.17 -16.48 1.72
CA PRO A 581 -0.74 -17.07 2.92
C PRO A 581 -0.09 -18.38 3.31
N TYR A 582 0.48 -18.46 4.51
CA TYR A 582 1.18 -19.61 5.03
C TYR A 582 1.19 -19.63 6.56
N CYS A 583 0.53 -20.59 7.17
CA CYS A 583 0.46 -20.72 8.63
C CYS A 583 0.69 -22.16 9.06
N PRO A 584 1.96 -22.61 9.24
CA PRO A 584 2.29 -23.99 9.56
C PRO A 584 2.03 -24.35 11.03
N PHE A 585 1.93 -23.35 11.93
CA PHE A 585 1.79 -23.53 13.37
C PHE A 585 0.41 -23.06 13.83
N THR A 586 -0.62 -23.79 13.45
CA THR A 586 -2.02 -23.58 13.83
C THR A 586 -2.71 -24.91 13.99
N ALA A 587 -3.83 -24.95 14.69
CA ALA A 587 -4.67 -26.14 14.74
C ALA A 587 -5.19 -26.44 13.32
N ASP A 588 -5.00 -27.67 12.84
CA ASP A 588 -5.46 -28.12 11.53
C ASP A 588 -5.02 -27.22 10.37
N PRO A 589 -3.71 -27.17 10.04
CA PRO A 589 -3.20 -26.33 8.96
C PRO A 589 -3.86 -26.69 7.64
N GLY A 590 -4.65 -25.78 7.09
CA GLY A 590 -5.37 -25.96 5.84
C GLY A 590 -4.65 -25.33 4.63
N PRO A 591 -5.12 -25.61 3.40
CA PRO A 591 -4.51 -25.07 2.17
C PRO A 591 -4.67 -23.54 2.03
N SER A 592 -5.56 -22.93 2.81
CA SER A 592 -5.74 -21.47 2.82
C SER A 592 -4.54 -20.71 3.37
N GLY A 593 -3.65 -21.38 4.12
CA GLY A 593 -2.54 -20.75 4.80
C GLY A 593 -2.94 -19.78 5.92
N SER A 594 -4.22 -19.77 6.31
CA SER A 594 -4.74 -18.90 7.36
C SER A 594 -4.58 -19.53 8.73
N TRP A 595 -4.44 -18.69 9.76
CA TRP A 595 -4.47 -19.15 11.15
C TRP A 595 -5.89 -19.60 11.53
N VAL A 596 -6.02 -20.77 12.14
CA VAL A 596 -7.32 -21.37 12.53
C VAL A 596 -7.52 -21.31 14.04
N GLY A 597 -6.46 -21.61 14.81
CA GLY A 597 -6.52 -21.66 16.27
C GLY A 597 -5.23 -22.18 16.88
N PRO A 598 -5.07 -22.07 18.23
CA PRO A 598 -3.92 -22.62 18.92
C PRO A 598 -3.99 -24.15 19.04
N ASP A 599 -2.83 -24.83 18.97
CA ASP A 599 -2.69 -26.25 19.32
C ASP A 599 -1.79 -26.40 20.57
N LEU A 600 -2.39 -26.22 21.73
CA LEU A 600 -1.70 -26.35 23.01
C LEU A 600 -1.19 -27.77 23.27
N ALA A 601 -1.84 -28.80 22.72
CA ALA A 601 -1.44 -30.18 22.93
C ALA A 601 -0.13 -30.47 22.18
N ALA A 602 -0.04 -30.06 20.91
CA ALA A 602 1.19 -30.15 20.12
C ALA A 602 2.30 -29.29 20.74
N ALA A 603 1.98 -28.06 21.13
CA ALA A 603 2.93 -27.14 21.76
C ALA A 603 3.57 -27.76 23.03
N ARG A 604 2.77 -28.32 23.93
CA ARG A 604 3.27 -28.97 25.16
C ARG A 604 4.14 -30.18 24.88
N LYS A 605 3.83 -30.97 23.84
CA LYS A 605 4.69 -32.07 23.40
C LYS A 605 6.09 -31.59 22.98
N LEU A 606 6.15 -30.47 22.21
CA LEU A 606 7.41 -29.86 21.79
C LEU A 606 8.23 -29.35 23.00
N VAL A 607 7.59 -28.68 23.95
CA VAL A 607 8.25 -28.20 25.18
C VAL A 607 8.78 -29.39 26.01
N ALA A 608 7.99 -30.45 26.17
CA ALA A 608 8.44 -31.66 26.88
C ALA A 608 9.64 -32.31 26.17
N ALA A 609 9.61 -32.41 24.84
CA ALA A 609 10.73 -32.94 24.06
C ALA A 609 11.99 -32.07 24.14
N SER A 610 11.88 -30.75 24.33
CA SER A 610 13.00 -29.83 24.50
C SER A 610 13.67 -29.91 25.89
N ARG A 611 12.98 -30.43 26.88
CA ARG A 611 13.41 -30.52 28.30
C ARG A 611 13.72 -29.15 28.93
N THR A 612 13.02 -28.08 28.46
CA THR A 612 13.25 -26.72 28.93
C THR A 612 12.15 -26.17 29.85
N SER A 613 11.12 -26.98 30.16
CA SER A 613 10.03 -26.59 31.06
C SER A 613 10.58 -26.12 32.42
N GLY A 614 9.95 -25.14 33.05
CA GLY A 614 10.37 -24.56 34.32
C GLY A 614 11.51 -23.54 34.24
N MET A 615 12.15 -23.35 33.10
CA MET A 615 13.19 -22.32 32.93
C MET A 615 12.62 -20.93 33.16
N ARG A 616 13.48 -20.01 33.64
CA ARG A 616 13.15 -18.58 33.71
C ARG A 616 13.32 -17.95 32.33
N VAL A 617 12.35 -17.14 31.94
CA VAL A 617 12.36 -16.37 30.71
C VAL A 617 12.03 -14.90 31.05
N THR A 618 12.84 -13.98 30.56
CA THR A 618 12.53 -12.55 30.63
C THR A 618 12.19 -12.06 29.25
N VAL A 619 11.01 -11.48 29.12
CA VAL A 619 10.52 -10.80 27.91
C VAL A 619 10.77 -9.32 28.07
N TRP A 620 11.49 -8.72 27.15
CA TRP A 620 11.80 -7.29 27.13
C TRP A 620 10.86 -6.56 26.18
N SER A 621 10.34 -5.41 26.61
CA SER A 621 9.47 -4.57 25.78
C SER A 621 9.57 -3.12 26.25
N ASP A 622 9.02 -2.22 25.46
CA ASP A 622 8.63 -0.90 25.95
C ASP A 622 7.14 -0.90 26.34
N ASP A 623 6.63 0.23 26.79
CA ASP A 623 5.23 0.40 27.20
C ASP A 623 4.36 1.02 26.11
N ALA A 624 4.91 1.30 24.95
CA ALA A 624 4.17 1.85 23.82
C ALA A 624 3.20 0.82 23.22
N PRO A 625 1.98 1.20 22.86
CA PRO A 625 1.10 0.32 22.07
C PRO A 625 1.65 0.13 20.64
N PRO A 626 1.57 -1.12 20.09
CA PRO A 626 0.98 -2.33 20.66
C PRO A 626 1.95 -3.20 21.50
N ASP A 627 3.21 -2.80 21.67
CA ASP A 627 4.31 -3.64 22.17
C ASP A 627 4.09 -4.10 23.60
N GLY A 628 3.67 -3.21 24.50
CA GLY A 628 3.35 -3.59 25.88
C GLY A 628 2.23 -4.63 25.98
N ALA A 629 1.23 -4.58 25.09
CA ALA A 629 0.17 -5.59 25.03
C ALA A 629 0.68 -6.94 24.49
N ALA A 630 1.55 -6.90 23.47
CA ALA A 630 2.20 -8.07 22.92
C ALA A 630 3.07 -8.76 23.97
N ALA A 631 3.84 -7.99 24.73
CA ALA A 631 4.70 -8.54 25.79
C ALA A 631 3.93 -9.19 26.93
N ALA A 632 2.83 -8.59 27.37
CA ALA A 632 1.93 -9.19 28.36
C ALA A 632 1.32 -10.50 27.84
N PHE A 633 0.92 -10.52 26.57
CA PHE A 633 0.43 -11.72 25.90
C PHE A 633 1.50 -12.81 25.82
N THR A 634 2.71 -12.45 25.37
CA THR A 634 3.86 -13.36 25.28
C THR A 634 4.19 -14.00 26.62
N VAL A 635 4.24 -13.22 27.69
CA VAL A 635 4.43 -13.75 29.06
C VAL A 635 3.33 -14.73 29.43
N SER A 636 2.06 -14.46 29.06
CA SER A 636 0.95 -15.37 29.36
C SER A 636 1.10 -16.71 28.65
N VAL A 637 1.43 -16.70 27.35
CA VAL A 637 1.65 -17.92 26.54
C VAL A 637 2.82 -18.74 27.07
N LEU A 638 3.93 -18.09 27.42
CA LEU A 638 5.10 -18.78 28.01
C LEU A 638 4.75 -19.44 29.33
N ARG A 639 3.93 -18.82 30.18
CA ARG A 639 3.47 -19.42 31.44
C ARG A 639 2.55 -20.62 31.18
N GLU A 640 1.67 -20.57 30.21
CA GLU A 640 0.80 -21.68 29.77
C GLU A 640 1.63 -22.88 29.26
N LEU A 641 2.80 -22.63 28.72
CA LEU A 641 3.78 -23.63 28.27
C LEU A 641 4.67 -24.14 29.40
N GLY A 642 4.52 -23.62 30.65
CA GLY A 642 5.23 -24.09 31.85
C GLY A 642 6.56 -23.39 32.09
N TYR A 643 6.84 -22.22 31.48
CA TYR A 643 8.01 -21.39 31.80
C TYR A 643 7.72 -20.44 32.97
N ARG A 644 8.78 -20.02 33.68
CA ARG A 644 8.71 -18.92 34.65
C ARG A 644 8.98 -17.60 33.96
N ALA A 645 7.98 -17.11 33.23
CA ALA A 645 8.12 -15.89 32.41
C ALA A 645 7.84 -14.63 33.23
N ALA A 646 8.66 -13.60 33.04
CA ALA A 646 8.54 -12.27 33.61
C ALA A 646 8.73 -11.20 32.52
N LEU A 647 8.06 -10.06 32.71
CA LEU A 647 8.15 -8.90 31.83
C LEU A 647 9.23 -7.93 32.36
N HIS A 648 9.96 -7.33 31.45
CA HIS A 648 10.89 -6.21 31.72
C HIS A 648 10.59 -5.06 30.77
N ILE A 649 10.05 -3.97 31.32
CA ILE A 649 9.72 -2.74 30.55
C ILE A 649 10.88 -1.75 30.63
N THR A 650 11.20 -1.14 29.50
CA THR A 650 12.22 -0.10 29.39
C THR A 650 11.81 0.95 28.35
N THR A 651 12.62 1.95 28.07
CA THR A 651 12.35 2.88 26.98
C THR A 651 12.64 2.22 25.62
N HIS A 652 11.95 2.65 24.58
CA HIS A 652 12.12 2.14 23.21
C HIS A 652 13.60 2.14 22.79
N GLU A 653 14.28 3.26 22.97
CA GLU A 653 15.69 3.38 22.61
C GLU A 653 16.61 2.43 23.40
N ALA A 654 16.32 2.23 24.69
CA ALA A 654 17.06 1.27 25.53
C ALA A 654 16.77 -0.17 25.13
N LEU A 655 15.53 -0.49 24.70
CA LEU A 655 15.14 -1.79 24.18
C LEU A 655 15.93 -2.12 22.91
N ILE A 656 15.95 -1.23 21.92
CA ILE A 656 16.68 -1.43 20.65
C ILE A 656 18.18 -1.67 20.93
N ARG A 657 18.82 -0.78 21.74
CA ARG A 657 20.23 -0.97 22.11
C ARG A 657 20.50 -2.28 22.85
N ALA A 658 19.55 -2.75 23.66
CA ALA A 658 19.70 -3.96 24.41
C ALA A 658 19.48 -5.21 23.54
N ALA A 659 18.49 -5.20 22.66
CA ALA A 659 18.14 -6.30 21.77
C ALA A 659 19.25 -6.61 20.75
N THR A 660 19.99 -5.59 20.30
CA THR A 660 21.10 -5.74 19.36
C THR A 660 22.45 -6.07 20.01
N ASP A 661 22.57 -5.95 21.35
CA ASP A 661 23.81 -6.33 22.07
C ASP A 661 23.78 -7.81 22.49
N SER A 662 24.46 -8.67 21.73
CA SER A 662 24.55 -10.11 21.99
C SER A 662 25.10 -10.47 23.37
N ARG A 663 25.86 -9.56 24.02
CA ARG A 663 26.45 -9.76 25.36
C ARG A 663 25.38 -9.74 26.44
N ARG A 664 24.27 -9.04 26.24
CA ARG A 664 23.15 -8.96 27.17
C ARG A 664 22.32 -10.23 27.24
N ARG A 665 22.43 -11.11 26.23
CA ARG A 665 21.74 -12.41 26.19
C ARG A 665 20.24 -12.32 26.49
N ILE A 666 19.58 -11.28 25.97
CA ILE A 666 18.14 -11.14 26.04
C ILE A 666 17.49 -12.35 25.38
N GLN A 667 16.47 -12.93 26.03
CA GLN A 667 15.83 -14.16 25.57
C GLN A 667 14.72 -13.91 24.55
N ALA A 668 13.87 -12.91 24.82
CA ALA A 668 12.75 -12.54 23.96
C ALA A 668 12.49 -11.04 24.04
N THR A 669 12.06 -10.47 22.92
CA THR A 669 11.55 -9.10 22.80
C THR A 669 10.24 -9.12 22.05
N ASP A 670 9.35 -8.19 22.34
CA ASP A 670 8.17 -7.92 21.52
C ASP A 670 8.36 -6.59 20.79
N GLY A 671 7.72 -6.45 19.64
CA GLY A 671 7.78 -5.28 18.82
C GLY A 671 6.82 -5.33 17.64
N ASN A 672 6.80 -4.26 16.89
CA ASN A 672 6.12 -4.17 15.61
C ASN A 672 7.09 -3.69 14.52
N TRP A 673 6.73 -3.92 13.28
CA TRP A 673 7.44 -3.38 12.13
C TRP A 673 6.45 -2.94 11.07
N LEU A 674 6.38 -1.64 10.86
CA LEU A 674 5.67 -1.00 9.76
C LEU A 674 6.65 -0.86 8.60
N ALA A 675 6.23 -1.25 7.40
CA ALA A 675 7.09 -1.17 6.22
C ALA A 675 7.62 0.26 5.97
N ASP A 676 8.92 0.38 5.82
CA ASP A 676 9.54 1.63 5.36
C ASP A 676 9.26 1.85 3.87
N TYR A 677 9.26 0.78 3.06
CA TYR A 677 8.89 0.76 1.64
C TYR A 677 8.22 -0.58 1.28
N PRO A 678 7.41 -0.64 0.21
CA PRO A 678 6.55 -1.79 -0.06
C PRO A 678 7.29 -2.98 -0.69
N SER A 679 8.34 -3.47 -0.02
CA SER A 679 9.13 -4.62 -0.46
C SER A 679 9.29 -5.67 0.65
N ALA A 680 9.33 -6.95 0.26
CA ALA A 680 9.63 -8.05 1.19
C ALA A 680 11.05 -7.96 1.76
N SER A 681 11.98 -7.32 1.05
CA SER A 681 13.36 -7.07 1.51
C SER A 681 13.38 -6.24 2.80
N ASP A 682 12.45 -5.29 2.95
CA ASP A 682 12.31 -4.43 4.14
C ASP A 682 12.01 -5.21 5.43
N PHE A 683 11.43 -6.39 5.28
CA PHE A 683 11.16 -7.32 6.40
C PHE A 683 12.24 -8.39 6.52
N LEU A 684 12.56 -9.04 5.39
CA LEU A 684 13.37 -10.26 5.42
C LEU A 684 14.87 -9.96 5.40
N ASP A 685 15.34 -9.06 4.55
CA ASP A 685 16.76 -8.73 4.46
C ASP A 685 17.26 -7.97 5.68
N VAL A 686 16.47 -6.99 6.12
CA VAL A 686 16.86 -6.15 7.27
C VAL A 686 17.06 -6.98 8.53
N PHE A 687 16.19 -7.98 8.78
CA PHE A 687 16.15 -8.67 10.07
C PHE A 687 16.62 -10.13 10.08
N PHE A 688 16.77 -10.78 8.91
CA PHE A 688 17.03 -12.23 8.89
C PHE A 688 18.25 -12.66 8.08
N ARG A 689 18.94 -11.75 7.41
CA ARG A 689 20.22 -12.05 6.77
C ARG A 689 21.25 -12.54 7.79
N CYS A 690 22.03 -13.54 7.40
CA CYS A 690 23.18 -14.00 8.21
C CYS A 690 24.20 -12.88 8.43
N SER A 691 24.32 -11.96 7.49
CA SER A 691 25.18 -10.76 7.59
C SER A 691 24.58 -9.66 8.48
N GLY A 692 23.28 -9.74 8.82
CA GLY A 692 22.52 -8.70 9.55
C GLY A 692 22.90 -8.58 11.03
N PHE A 693 23.86 -9.37 11.54
CA PHE A 693 24.36 -9.20 12.90
C PHE A 693 25.86 -9.50 13.01
N ARG A 694 26.50 -8.83 13.96
CA ARG A 694 27.88 -9.11 14.35
C ARG A 694 27.95 -9.26 15.87
N LEU A 695 28.36 -10.44 16.35
CA LEU A 695 28.43 -10.70 17.80
C LEU A 695 29.41 -9.73 18.48
N GLY A 696 28.95 -9.07 19.54
CA GLY A 696 29.73 -8.10 20.30
C GLY A 696 29.74 -6.67 19.71
N ASP A 697 29.12 -6.47 18.56
CA ASP A 697 29.00 -5.18 17.88
C ASP A 697 27.53 -4.81 17.67
N PRO A 698 26.91 -4.09 18.63
CA PRO A 698 25.52 -3.69 18.53
C PRO A 698 25.25 -2.71 17.36
N ALA A 699 26.23 -1.89 17.01
CA ALA A 699 26.06 -0.90 15.94
C ALA A 699 25.98 -1.55 14.55
N ALA A 700 26.61 -2.74 14.38
CA ALA A 700 26.57 -3.53 13.16
C ALA A 700 25.51 -4.64 13.22
N THR A 701 24.55 -4.58 14.16
CA THR A 701 23.52 -5.60 14.36
C THR A 701 22.13 -4.99 14.17
N ARG A 702 21.39 -5.45 13.16
CA ARG A 702 19.97 -5.19 12.94
C ARG A 702 19.10 -6.41 13.27
N ASN A 703 19.61 -7.60 13.01
CA ASN A 703 19.00 -8.89 13.34
C ASN A 703 19.08 -9.21 14.84
N GLY A 704 18.16 -8.65 15.63
CA GLY A 704 18.10 -8.83 17.10
C GLY A 704 17.74 -10.26 17.55
N ALA A 705 17.22 -11.10 16.65
CA ALA A 705 17.02 -12.52 16.89
C ALA A 705 18.33 -13.32 16.79
N PHE A 706 19.40 -12.74 16.30
CA PHE A 706 20.69 -13.38 15.99
C PHE A 706 20.52 -14.68 15.18
N TYR A 707 19.52 -14.66 14.31
CA TYR A 707 19.14 -15.76 13.45
C TYR A 707 20.02 -15.83 12.22
N CYS A 708 20.38 -17.04 11.80
CA CYS A 708 21.06 -17.29 10.54
C CYS A 708 20.66 -18.67 10.01
N ASN A 709 20.03 -18.69 8.84
CA ASN A 709 19.77 -19.89 8.07
C ASN A 709 20.31 -19.70 6.65
N PRO A 710 21.38 -20.38 6.25
CA PRO A 710 21.99 -20.20 4.93
C PRO A 710 21.05 -20.48 3.75
N ALA A 711 20.04 -21.35 3.92
CA ALA A 711 19.07 -21.63 2.87
C ALA A 711 18.09 -20.47 2.70
N ALA A 712 17.60 -19.88 3.79
CA ALA A 712 16.77 -18.67 3.75
C ALA A 712 17.58 -17.48 3.18
N ASP A 713 18.84 -17.32 3.61
CA ASP A 713 19.75 -16.27 3.13
C ASP A 713 20.02 -16.38 1.62
N HIS A 714 20.14 -17.60 1.12
CA HIS A 714 20.26 -17.85 -0.33
C HIS A 714 18.98 -17.47 -1.09
N LEU A 715 17.80 -17.79 -0.56
CA LEU A 715 16.52 -17.43 -1.16
C LEU A 715 16.36 -15.89 -1.22
N MET A 716 16.70 -15.18 -0.15
CA MET A 716 16.67 -13.72 -0.14
C MET A 716 17.62 -13.14 -1.22
N SER A 717 18.86 -13.62 -1.29
CA SER A 717 19.82 -13.17 -2.31
C SER A 717 19.36 -13.48 -3.74
N LEU A 718 18.69 -14.62 -3.95
CA LEU A 718 18.13 -14.98 -5.24
C LEU A 718 16.95 -14.06 -5.60
N ALA A 719 16.09 -13.74 -4.65
CA ALA A 719 14.95 -12.84 -4.86
C ALA A 719 15.45 -11.44 -5.27
N ASP A 720 16.44 -10.87 -4.57
CA ASP A 720 17.06 -9.59 -4.94
C ASP A 720 17.56 -9.59 -6.39
N SER A 721 18.27 -10.64 -6.76
CA SER A 721 18.83 -10.76 -8.11
C SER A 721 17.78 -10.86 -9.22
N GLN A 722 16.58 -11.32 -8.87
CA GLN A 722 15.45 -11.49 -9.79
C GLN A 722 14.58 -10.23 -9.88
N GLN A 723 14.55 -9.39 -8.85
CA GLN A 723 13.56 -8.33 -8.70
C GLN A 723 13.53 -7.35 -9.88
N ALA A 724 14.68 -6.95 -10.39
CA ALA A 724 14.75 -6.02 -11.52
C ALA A 724 14.38 -6.65 -12.88
N SER A 725 14.58 -7.98 -13.05
CA SER A 725 14.41 -8.65 -14.34
C SER A 725 13.12 -9.47 -14.44
N ASP A 726 12.68 -10.02 -13.31
CA ASP A 726 11.48 -10.88 -13.20
C ASP A 726 10.84 -10.69 -11.82
N PRO A 727 10.12 -9.58 -11.59
CA PRO A 727 9.50 -9.27 -10.30
C PRO A 727 8.54 -10.35 -9.80
N ALA A 728 7.85 -11.05 -10.70
CA ALA A 728 6.94 -12.12 -10.34
C ALA A 728 7.67 -13.33 -9.75
N ARG A 729 8.80 -13.68 -10.36
CA ARG A 729 9.66 -14.73 -9.84
C ARG A 729 10.32 -14.33 -8.55
N ALA A 730 10.76 -13.07 -8.43
CA ALA A 730 11.26 -12.51 -7.18
C ALA A 730 10.22 -12.62 -6.06
N ALA A 731 8.98 -12.22 -6.31
CA ALA A 731 7.90 -12.33 -5.32
C ALA A 731 7.66 -13.79 -4.87
N ALA A 732 7.69 -14.76 -5.81
CA ALA A 732 7.59 -16.16 -5.45
C ALA A 732 8.78 -16.65 -4.62
N THR A 733 9.98 -16.14 -4.89
CA THR A 733 11.21 -16.48 -4.17
C THR A 733 11.20 -15.83 -2.78
N TRP A 734 10.73 -14.59 -2.65
CA TRP A 734 10.49 -13.92 -1.37
C TRP A 734 9.49 -14.69 -0.50
N ALA A 735 8.38 -15.18 -1.09
CA ALA A 735 7.43 -16.02 -0.37
C ALA A 735 8.07 -17.31 0.15
N ALA A 736 8.97 -17.92 -0.61
CA ALA A 736 9.72 -19.11 -0.17
C ALA A 736 10.71 -18.78 0.96
N ALA A 737 11.34 -17.60 0.93
CA ALA A 737 12.21 -17.10 2.00
C ALA A 737 11.41 -16.86 3.30
N ASP A 738 10.25 -16.18 3.19
CA ASP A 738 9.34 -15.97 4.32
C ASP A 738 8.91 -17.30 4.95
N GLN A 739 8.52 -18.29 4.14
CA GLN A 739 8.16 -19.62 4.64
C GLN A 739 9.32 -20.30 5.38
N ALA A 740 10.55 -20.19 4.86
CA ALA A 740 11.72 -20.79 5.49
C ALA A 740 12.02 -20.14 6.84
N VAL A 741 11.93 -18.83 6.95
CA VAL A 741 12.10 -18.10 8.21
C VAL A 741 10.95 -18.40 9.18
N THR A 742 9.71 -18.39 8.72
CA THR A 742 8.52 -18.72 9.52
C THR A 742 8.61 -20.13 10.10
N LEU A 743 9.10 -21.12 9.36
CA LEU A 743 9.30 -22.49 9.86
C LEU A 743 10.33 -22.59 10.99
N ASP A 744 11.33 -21.73 10.99
CA ASP A 744 12.33 -21.67 12.06
C ASP A 744 11.90 -20.84 13.26
N ALA A 745 10.86 -20.01 13.06
CA ALA A 745 10.21 -19.18 14.06
C ALA A 745 11.19 -18.30 14.90
N PRO A 746 12.16 -17.59 14.30
CA PRO A 746 12.97 -16.63 15.05
C PRO A 746 12.11 -15.46 15.52
N TRP A 747 11.16 -15.05 14.69
CA TRP A 747 10.00 -14.21 15.04
C TRP A 747 8.72 -15.06 14.97
N VAL A 748 7.82 -14.80 15.89
CA VAL A 748 6.46 -15.31 15.83
C VAL A 748 5.54 -14.12 15.68
N THR A 749 5.02 -13.97 14.50
CA THR A 749 4.05 -12.92 14.17
C THR A 749 2.69 -13.26 14.78
N LEU A 750 2.06 -12.26 15.33
CA LEU A 750 0.78 -12.37 16.03
C LEU A 750 -0.37 -11.85 15.17
N VAL A 751 -0.25 -10.62 14.70
CA VAL A 751 -1.30 -9.94 13.92
C VAL A 751 -0.70 -8.98 12.89
N ASN A 752 -1.51 -8.69 11.87
CA ASN A 752 -1.37 -7.50 11.04
C ASN A 752 -2.37 -6.46 11.57
N PRO A 753 -1.92 -5.28 12.04
CA PRO A 753 -2.80 -4.19 12.47
C PRO A 753 -3.58 -3.58 11.30
N ASN A 754 -4.73 -3.00 11.63
CA ASN A 754 -5.48 -2.14 10.73
C ASN A 754 -5.43 -0.71 11.23
N ASN A 755 -5.36 0.25 10.30
CA ASN A 755 -5.64 1.64 10.60
C ASN A 755 -7.15 1.88 10.68
N VAL A 756 -7.57 2.72 11.60
CA VAL A 756 -8.97 3.13 11.75
C VAL A 756 -9.04 4.65 11.68
N ASP A 757 -9.58 5.17 10.60
CA ASP A 757 -9.77 6.60 10.39
C ASP A 757 -11.19 7.01 10.74
N PHE A 758 -11.33 8.13 11.43
CA PHE A 758 -12.61 8.74 11.73
C PHE A 758 -12.66 10.16 11.16
N LEU A 759 -13.65 10.42 10.32
CA LEU A 759 -13.81 11.69 9.62
C LEU A 759 -14.97 12.50 10.14
N SER A 760 -14.86 13.82 10.07
CA SER A 760 -15.99 14.70 10.32
C SER A 760 -17.06 14.54 9.22
N ALA A 761 -18.31 14.89 9.54
CA ALA A 761 -19.42 14.86 8.57
C ALA A 761 -19.25 15.85 7.40
N ARG A 762 -18.24 16.71 7.45
CA ARG A 762 -17.89 17.69 6.40
C ARG A 762 -17.00 17.11 5.32
N VAL A 763 -16.34 15.99 5.60
CA VAL A 763 -15.35 15.39 4.70
C VAL A 763 -15.99 14.34 3.82
N THR A 764 -15.62 14.37 2.55
CA THR A 764 -15.92 13.33 1.56
C THR A 764 -14.67 13.04 0.73
N ASN A 765 -14.75 12.10 -0.19
CA ASN A 765 -13.63 11.66 -1.01
C ASN A 765 -12.47 11.11 -0.18
N TYR A 766 -12.77 10.30 0.84
CA TYR A 766 -11.76 9.57 1.57
C TYR A 766 -11.07 8.56 0.66
N GLN A 767 -9.74 8.61 0.62
CA GLN A 767 -8.89 7.62 -0.03
C GLN A 767 -7.75 7.26 0.89
N TYR A 768 -7.48 5.99 1.01
CA TYR A 768 -6.37 5.45 1.79
C TYR A 768 -5.41 4.71 0.86
N ASN A 769 -4.19 5.21 0.78
CA ASN A 769 -3.08 4.54 0.14
C ASN A 769 -2.41 3.63 1.17
N LEU A 770 -2.09 2.39 0.80
CA LEU A 770 -1.53 1.42 1.74
C LEU A 770 -0.20 1.88 2.36
N PHE A 771 0.53 2.76 1.68
CA PHE A 771 1.83 3.27 2.10
C PHE A 771 1.77 4.74 2.58
N LEU A 772 1.14 5.62 1.81
CA LEU A 772 1.04 7.05 2.14
C LEU A 772 -0.04 7.36 3.22
N GLY A 773 -0.89 6.38 3.55
CA GLY A 773 -2.01 6.63 4.46
C GLY A 773 -3.14 7.41 3.81
N VAL A 774 -3.81 8.27 4.59
CA VAL A 774 -4.91 9.12 4.10
C VAL A 774 -4.39 10.20 3.17
N LEU A 775 -4.91 10.26 1.95
CA LEU A 775 -4.53 11.26 0.95
C LEU A 775 -5.21 12.60 1.26
N LEU A 776 -4.59 13.39 2.15
CA LEU A 776 -5.16 14.64 2.69
C LEU A 776 -5.44 15.69 1.61
N ASP A 777 -4.60 15.76 0.61
CA ASP A 777 -4.73 16.67 -0.52
C ASP A 777 -5.97 16.38 -1.38
N GLN A 778 -6.52 15.17 -1.30
CA GLN A 778 -7.69 14.74 -2.06
C GLN A 778 -9.00 14.81 -1.28
N LEU A 779 -8.95 14.98 0.06
CA LEU A 779 -10.16 15.13 0.87
C LEU A 779 -10.96 16.37 0.45
N GLN A 780 -12.27 16.21 0.27
CA GLN A 780 -13.18 17.30 -0.10
C GLN A 780 -13.93 17.82 1.12
N ILE A 781 -13.94 19.14 1.30
CA ILE A 781 -14.59 19.78 2.43
C ILE A 781 -15.89 20.42 2.00
N HIS A 782 -16.99 19.98 2.57
CA HIS A 782 -18.30 20.58 2.37
C HIS A 782 -18.64 21.53 3.52
N PRO A 783 -19.29 22.68 3.24
CA PRO A 783 -19.85 23.50 4.30
C PRO A 783 -20.84 22.66 5.11
N HIS A 784 -20.88 22.84 6.41
CA HIS A 784 -21.93 22.22 7.23
C HIS A 784 -23.28 22.44 6.55
N PRO A 785 -24.14 21.41 6.42
CA PRO A 785 -25.52 21.66 6.08
C PRO A 785 -26.05 22.62 7.15
N SER A 786 -26.24 23.88 6.76
CA SER A 786 -26.84 24.86 7.64
C SER A 786 -28.13 24.25 8.12
N SER A 787 -28.33 24.12 9.44
CA SER A 787 -29.63 23.85 10.02
C SER A 787 -30.55 24.90 9.45
N SER A 788 -31.27 24.55 8.39
CA SER A 788 -32.38 25.38 7.90
C SER A 788 -33.40 25.35 9.01
N ARG A 789 -33.34 26.36 9.90
CA ARG A 789 -34.49 26.68 10.72
C ARG A 789 -35.67 26.88 9.74
N PRO A 790 -36.77 26.13 9.87
CA PRO A 790 -37.94 26.42 9.09
C PRO A 790 -38.26 27.90 9.38
N ARG A 791 -38.29 28.75 8.35
CA ARG A 791 -38.88 30.07 8.47
C ARG A 791 -40.30 29.85 8.91
N ALA A 792 -40.56 30.19 10.16
CA ALA A 792 -41.93 30.34 10.65
C ALA A 792 -42.59 31.40 9.76
N THR A 793 -43.49 30.96 8.88
CA THR A 793 -44.46 31.84 8.26
C THR A 793 -45.41 32.22 9.37
N VAL A 794 -45.29 33.44 9.86
CA VAL A 794 -46.31 34.09 10.70
C VAL A 794 -47.41 34.47 9.75
N PRO A 795 -48.72 34.21 10.09
CA PRO A 795 -49.88 34.48 9.27
C PRO A 795 -50.13 35.95 8.98
#